data_8cfb72b0e697fddd507e03883c1cbffd
#
_entry.id   8cfb72b0e697fddd507e03883c1cbffd
#
_cell.length_a   1.000
_cell.length_b   1.000
_cell.length_c   1.000
_cell.angle_alpha   90.00
_cell.angle_beta   90.00
_cell.angle_gamma   90.00
#
_symmetry.space_group_name_H-M   'P 1'
#
loop_
_entity.id
_entity.type
_entity.pdbx_description
1 polymer ?
#
loop_
_entity_poly.entity_id
_entity_poly.type
_entity_poly.pdbx_seq_one_letter_code
_entity_poly.pdbx_strand_id
1 'polypeptide(L)'
;MSLFSKVLRVGEGKKLRRLAEIVPLINDLEPEYSGLSDDELANKTLEFKARIEQGETLDDLLVEAFATVREAASRTIGQRHYDVQLMGGMALHFGWIAEMKTGEGKTLVSTLPVYLNALAGTGVHVVTVNDYLAQRDSQWMGRIYSFLGLSVGLVLPSMEDPVLRKGAYACDVTYGTNTEFGFDYLRDNMAKSLDEIVQRGYRYAIVDEVDSILIDEARTPLIIAGPTGQPAKIYYEFASIVRTLKRDIDYEVDEEKKIVFPTEDGIDKVERALGLSNLYDPGVTDHLHQLNQALRAKELFHRDRDYIVDRGDVKIVDEFTGRVLEGRRWSEGLHQAVEAKERAKIKEENHTWATVTLQNYFRMYEKLSGMTGTAETEAAEFASTYNLHVVPIPTNRQPERTDQPDFVYKTEHAKFMAIVDDIEERYLVGQPVLVGTASVAKSELLSSHLDRKGIVHQVLNAKQHEREASIVAQAGRLKAVTVATNMAGRGVDILLGGNPDALVDAELAARGLTPGDDEFDSTRSELLPKYKEQCALEAETVRVHGGLYVLGSERHESRRIDNQLRGRSGRQGDPGESRFFLSLEDDLMRLFATGAVSSILERTFPDDIPIENKMVSRAIEKAQTTVEGRNAEIRKEVLKYDEVLNEQRKVIYELRRGVLDGEDLKERTLEILDSSLDGVVGETCQGEFVEAFDFERLTVELNLFYPTGFGVEELTEAVSKEQIFESVLAEATQYYEAREETMPGGAETLRAVEREVMLNVIDTKWREHLAEMDYLREGINLRAMGQQDPLVAWQREGFAMFGKLIDQIDTDYIRYVMRVEVVSQTPTLAPGTDLEQAFYQSAQSEVAELTQDAQGPVTGLDAFAVEGEANIAGDSRKLGRNDKCWCESGKKFKHCHGATSD
;
A
#
# COMPACT_ATOMS: atom_id res chain seq x y z
N MET A 1 -7.12 -7.15 -31.44
CA MET A 1 -5.72 -6.93 -31.01
C MET A 1 -5.14 -5.78 -31.81
N SER A 2 -4.68 -4.73 -31.11
CA SER A 2 -4.09 -3.57 -31.76
C SER A 2 -2.73 -3.92 -32.40
N LEU A 3 -2.28 -3.12 -33.37
CA LEU A 3 -0.93 -3.28 -33.99
C LEU A 3 0.17 -3.18 -32.91
N PHE A 4 -0.06 -2.40 -31.86
CA PHE A 4 0.84 -2.18 -30.72
C PHE A 4 1.04 -3.45 -29.89
N SER A 5 -0.03 -4.21 -29.63
CA SER A 5 0.07 -5.49 -28.91
C SER A 5 0.80 -6.58 -29.71
N LYS A 6 0.79 -6.49 -31.07
CA LYS A 6 1.58 -7.40 -31.93
C LYS A 6 3.06 -7.05 -31.92
N VAL A 7 3.42 -5.77 -31.79
CA VAL A 7 4.83 -5.32 -31.72
C VAL A 7 5.46 -5.70 -30.37
N LEU A 8 4.71 -5.58 -29.27
CA LEU A 8 5.19 -6.00 -27.93
C LEU A 8 5.44 -7.52 -27.84
N ARG A 9 4.73 -8.34 -28.62
CA ARG A 9 4.94 -9.80 -28.73
C ARG A 9 6.12 -10.23 -29.61
N VAL A 10 6.77 -9.28 -30.31
CA VAL A 10 7.96 -9.55 -31.12
C VAL A 10 9.14 -9.85 -30.19
N GLY A 11 9.41 -11.11 -29.95
CA GLY A 11 10.48 -11.57 -29.05
C GLY A 11 10.04 -12.53 -27.94
N GLU A 12 8.75 -12.55 -27.57
CA GLU A 12 8.21 -13.47 -26.55
C GLU A 12 8.51 -14.95 -26.91
N GLY A 13 8.23 -15.35 -28.14
CA GLY A 13 8.54 -16.70 -28.60
C GLY A 13 10.03 -17.04 -28.59
N LYS A 14 10.93 -16.03 -28.68
CA LYS A 14 12.37 -16.25 -28.58
C LYS A 14 12.79 -16.43 -27.12
N LYS A 15 12.21 -15.61 -26.21
CA LYS A 15 12.42 -15.74 -24.77
C LYS A 15 11.95 -17.11 -24.29
N LEU A 16 10.74 -17.50 -24.62
CA LEU A 16 10.17 -18.80 -24.23
C LEU A 16 11.00 -19.98 -24.76
N ARG A 17 11.49 -19.94 -26.00
CA ARG A 17 12.39 -20.97 -26.56
C ARG A 17 13.70 -21.06 -25.78
N ARG A 18 14.32 -19.92 -25.45
CA ARG A 18 15.54 -19.89 -24.64
C ARG A 18 15.32 -20.58 -23.29
N LEU A 19 14.17 -20.30 -22.62
CA LEU A 19 13.84 -20.97 -21.37
C LEU A 19 13.67 -22.48 -21.55
N ALA A 20 12.96 -22.89 -22.60
CA ALA A 20 12.72 -24.30 -22.90
C ALA A 20 14.01 -25.07 -23.26
N GLU A 21 15.02 -24.41 -23.83
CA GLU A 21 16.34 -25.02 -24.15
C GLU A 21 17.16 -25.31 -22.90
N ILE A 22 16.96 -24.60 -21.79
CA ILE A 22 17.68 -24.79 -20.52
C ILE A 22 17.08 -25.92 -19.67
N VAL A 23 15.76 -26.15 -19.76
CA VAL A 23 15.06 -27.17 -18.96
C VAL A 23 15.69 -28.56 -19.03
N PRO A 24 16.06 -29.10 -20.23
CA PRO A 24 16.72 -30.39 -20.33
C PRO A 24 18.05 -30.46 -19.54
N LEU A 25 18.83 -29.36 -19.52
CA LEU A 25 20.09 -29.32 -18.77
C LEU A 25 19.86 -29.49 -17.27
N ILE A 26 18.78 -28.93 -16.73
CA ILE A 26 18.41 -29.10 -15.32
C ILE A 26 17.92 -30.54 -15.07
N ASN A 27 17.14 -31.10 -16.03
CA ASN A 27 16.65 -32.48 -15.93
C ASN A 27 17.78 -33.50 -15.96
N ASP A 28 18.83 -33.26 -16.75
CA ASP A 28 19.98 -34.16 -16.88
C ASP A 28 20.79 -34.27 -15.56
N LEU A 29 20.72 -33.25 -14.68
CA LEU A 29 21.35 -33.27 -13.36
C LEU A 29 20.53 -34.01 -12.31
N GLU A 30 19.24 -34.26 -12.51
CA GLU A 30 18.36 -34.85 -11.52
C GLU A 30 18.85 -36.21 -10.96
N PRO A 31 19.39 -37.17 -11.77
CA PRO A 31 19.91 -38.44 -11.23
C PRO A 31 21.11 -38.26 -10.31
N GLU A 32 21.96 -37.26 -10.56
CA GLU A 32 23.11 -36.94 -9.72
C GLU A 32 22.66 -36.36 -8.39
N TYR A 33 21.79 -35.34 -8.43
CA TYR A 33 21.33 -34.60 -7.26
C TYR A 33 20.44 -35.46 -6.34
N SER A 34 19.63 -36.36 -6.90
CA SER A 34 18.82 -37.30 -6.11
C SER A 34 19.66 -38.33 -5.36
N GLY A 35 20.88 -38.59 -5.83
CA GLY A 35 21.87 -39.47 -5.19
C GLY A 35 22.67 -38.86 -4.05
N LEU A 36 22.62 -37.54 -3.87
CA LEU A 36 23.34 -36.82 -2.80
C LEU A 36 22.65 -37.06 -1.45
N SER A 37 23.43 -37.14 -0.39
CA SER A 37 22.92 -37.05 0.97
C SER A 37 22.37 -35.65 1.27
N ASP A 38 21.59 -35.48 2.35
CA ASP A 38 21.04 -34.20 2.76
C ASP A 38 22.14 -33.17 3.05
N ASP A 39 23.23 -33.61 3.71
CA ASP A 39 24.38 -32.74 3.99
C ASP A 39 25.13 -32.33 2.71
N GLU A 40 25.32 -33.26 1.74
CA GLU A 40 25.94 -32.93 0.47
C GLU A 40 25.08 -31.94 -0.35
N LEU A 41 23.77 -32.12 -0.35
CA LEU A 41 22.85 -31.21 -1.04
C LEU A 41 22.84 -29.83 -0.38
N ALA A 42 22.82 -29.76 0.94
CA ALA A 42 22.88 -28.48 1.68
C ALA A 42 24.22 -27.75 1.45
N ASN A 43 25.33 -28.49 1.41
CA ASN A 43 26.66 -27.93 1.18
C ASN A 43 26.86 -27.35 -0.23
N LYS A 44 26.00 -27.66 -1.19
CA LYS A 44 25.99 -26.97 -2.50
C LYS A 44 25.89 -25.46 -2.38
N THR A 45 25.17 -24.96 -1.40
CA THR A 45 25.08 -23.52 -1.11
C THR A 45 26.45 -22.90 -0.81
N LEU A 46 27.28 -23.56 -0.01
CA LEU A 46 28.63 -23.09 0.31
C LEU A 46 29.54 -23.16 -0.92
N GLU A 47 29.41 -24.22 -1.73
CA GLU A 47 30.12 -24.36 -2.99
C GLU A 47 29.80 -23.21 -3.95
N PHE A 48 28.48 -22.92 -4.14
CA PHE A 48 28.07 -21.85 -5.04
C PHE A 48 28.51 -20.46 -4.55
N LYS A 49 28.37 -20.17 -3.24
CA LYS A 49 28.89 -18.91 -2.67
C LYS A 49 30.41 -18.75 -2.93
N ALA A 50 31.19 -19.79 -2.76
CA ALA A 50 32.64 -19.78 -3.03
C ALA A 50 32.96 -19.56 -4.53
N ARG A 51 32.16 -20.10 -5.44
CA ARG A 51 32.31 -19.89 -6.90
C ARG A 51 31.95 -18.44 -7.29
N ILE A 52 30.94 -17.86 -6.67
CA ILE A 52 30.60 -16.43 -6.85
C ILE A 52 31.78 -15.55 -6.39
N GLU A 53 32.37 -15.83 -5.25
CA GLU A 53 33.57 -15.11 -4.77
C GLU A 53 34.74 -15.23 -5.72
N GLN A 54 34.84 -16.33 -6.50
CA GLN A 54 35.84 -16.53 -7.53
C GLN A 54 35.49 -15.85 -8.87
N GLY A 55 34.34 -15.22 -8.98
CA GLY A 55 33.94 -14.42 -10.13
C GLY A 55 32.95 -15.10 -11.08
N GLU A 56 32.37 -16.26 -10.75
CA GLU A 56 31.27 -16.83 -11.51
C GLU A 56 29.99 -16.01 -11.31
N THR A 57 29.20 -15.90 -12.37
CA THR A 57 27.93 -15.17 -12.32
C THR A 57 26.78 -16.06 -11.86
N LEU A 58 25.68 -15.41 -11.39
CA LEU A 58 24.46 -16.15 -11.05
C LEU A 58 23.86 -16.87 -12.26
N ASP A 59 24.04 -16.35 -13.47
CA ASP A 59 23.60 -17.01 -14.71
C ASP A 59 24.37 -18.30 -14.98
N ASP A 60 25.66 -18.36 -14.65
CA ASP A 60 26.49 -19.59 -14.81
C ASP A 60 26.05 -20.69 -13.84
N LEU A 61 25.58 -20.31 -12.64
CA LEU A 61 25.13 -21.24 -11.60
C LEU A 61 23.65 -21.68 -11.76
N LEU A 62 22.89 -21.06 -12.67
CA LEU A 62 21.43 -21.20 -12.76
C LEU A 62 21.00 -22.68 -12.86
N VAL A 63 21.63 -23.47 -13.72
CA VAL A 63 21.25 -24.86 -13.97
C VAL A 63 21.42 -25.73 -12.72
N GLU A 64 22.59 -25.62 -12.08
CA GLU A 64 22.92 -26.37 -10.88
C GLU A 64 22.11 -25.91 -9.66
N ALA A 65 21.94 -24.60 -9.48
CA ALA A 65 21.12 -24.06 -8.40
C ALA A 65 19.64 -24.47 -8.50
N PHE A 66 19.08 -24.49 -9.71
CA PHE A 66 17.70 -24.93 -9.92
C PHE A 66 17.53 -26.43 -9.69
N ALA A 67 18.50 -27.25 -10.08
CA ALA A 67 18.52 -28.68 -9.74
C ALA A 67 18.58 -28.89 -8.22
N THR A 68 19.41 -28.11 -7.50
CA THR A 68 19.51 -28.12 -6.03
C THR A 68 18.18 -27.83 -5.36
N VAL A 69 17.51 -26.72 -5.75
CA VAL A 69 16.22 -26.33 -5.17
C VAL A 69 15.13 -27.34 -5.49
N ARG A 70 15.12 -27.89 -6.69
CA ARG A 70 14.12 -28.90 -7.12
C ARG A 70 14.20 -30.15 -6.26
N GLU A 71 15.39 -30.64 -5.98
CA GLU A 71 15.61 -31.79 -5.12
C GLU A 71 15.30 -31.47 -3.65
N ALA A 72 15.75 -30.32 -3.15
CA ALA A 72 15.46 -29.87 -1.80
C ALA A 72 13.94 -29.73 -1.55
N ALA A 73 13.18 -29.17 -2.52
CA ALA A 73 11.72 -29.08 -2.42
C ALA A 73 11.04 -30.46 -2.40
N SER A 74 11.53 -31.39 -3.18
CA SER A 74 11.06 -32.79 -3.17
C SER A 74 11.23 -33.45 -1.80
N ARG A 75 12.39 -33.25 -1.15
CA ARG A 75 12.71 -33.84 0.16
C ARG A 75 11.99 -33.16 1.32
N THR A 76 11.91 -31.82 1.31
CA THR A 76 11.43 -31.04 2.47
C THR A 76 9.92 -30.90 2.53
N ILE A 77 9.27 -30.68 1.40
CA ILE A 77 7.83 -30.42 1.29
C ILE A 77 7.09 -31.43 0.39
N GLY A 78 7.79 -32.40 -0.19
CA GLY A 78 7.21 -33.44 -1.04
C GLY A 78 6.74 -32.93 -2.42
N GLN A 79 7.23 -31.78 -2.87
CA GLN A 79 6.83 -31.14 -4.13
C GLN A 79 8.01 -30.97 -5.08
N ARG A 80 7.99 -31.68 -6.19
CA ARG A 80 8.98 -31.55 -7.26
C ARG A 80 8.50 -30.55 -8.30
N HIS A 81 9.34 -29.57 -8.66
CA HIS A 81 9.00 -28.58 -9.69
C HIS A 81 8.80 -29.25 -11.07
N TYR A 82 7.72 -28.88 -11.75
CA TYR A 82 7.46 -29.23 -13.14
C TYR A 82 8.36 -28.44 -14.09
N ASP A 83 8.53 -28.92 -15.31
CA ASP A 83 9.35 -28.25 -16.32
C ASP A 83 8.87 -26.84 -16.64
N VAL A 84 7.56 -26.62 -16.71
CA VAL A 84 6.96 -25.28 -16.89
C VAL A 84 7.24 -24.36 -15.68
N GLN A 85 7.36 -24.93 -14.50
CA GLN A 85 7.71 -24.16 -13.29
C GLN A 85 9.18 -23.74 -13.29
N LEU A 86 10.10 -24.58 -13.83
CA LEU A 86 11.49 -24.18 -14.06
C LEU A 86 11.55 -23.00 -15.03
N MET A 87 10.75 -23.01 -16.12
CA MET A 87 10.67 -21.89 -17.05
C MET A 87 10.18 -20.62 -16.36
N GLY A 88 9.16 -20.73 -15.49
CA GLY A 88 8.66 -19.62 -14.67
C GLY A 88 9.75 -19.04 -13.77
N GLY A 89 10.48 -19.89 -13.06
CA GLY A 89 11.59 -19.50 -12.19
C GLY A 89 12.72 -18.79 -12.94
N MET A 90 13.08 -19.28 -14.13
CA MET A 90 14.06 -18.62 -15.01
C MET A 90 13.56 -17.25 -15.49
N ALA A 91 12.27 -17.11 -15.84
CA ALA A 91 11.72 -15.84 -16.24
C ALA A 91 11.82 -14.79 -15.12
N LEU A 92 11.55 -15.20 -13.88
CA LEU A 92 11.73 -14.35 -12.69
C LEU A 92 13.20 -13.99 -12.47
N HIS A 93 14.13 -14.96 -12.62
CA HIS A 93 15.56 -14.69 -12.48
C HIS A 93 16.06 -13.65 -13.49
N PHE A 94 15.56 -13.68 -14.72
CA PHE A 94 15.92 -12.71 -15.74
C PHE A 94 15.21 -11.34 -15.61
N GLY A 95 14.52 -11.08 -14.51
CA GLY A 95 13.85 -9.81 -14.26
C GLY A 95 12.59 -9.62 -15.13
N TRP A 96 11.84 -10.69 -15.39
CA TRP A 96 10.60 -10.64 -16.16
C TRP A 96 9.39 -10.96 -15.29
N ILE A 97 8.20 -10.71 -15.82
CA ILE A 97 6.96 -11.17 -15.22
C ILE A 97 6.63 -12.55 -15.80
N ALA A 98 6.59 -13.56 -14.94
CA ALA A 98 6.09 -14.88 -15.30
C ALA A 98 4.56 -14.89 -15.21
N GLU A 99 3.87 -14.85 -16.35
CA GLU A 99 2.43 -15.05 -16.35
C GLU A 99 2.13 -16.55 -16.32
N MET A 100 1.75 -17.03 -15.14
CA MET A 100 1.38 -18.42 -14.89
C MET A 100 -0.06 -18.49 -14.42
N LYS A 101 -0.89 -19.29 -15.06
CA LYS A 101 -2.32 -19.42 -14.69
C LYS A 101 -2.47 -19.75 -13.21
N THR A 102 -3.59 -19.36 -12.65
CA THR A 102 -3.90 -19.66 -11.23
C THR A 102 -3.91 -21.17 -11.01
N GLY A 103 -3.32 -21.63 -9.90
CA GLY A 103 -3.16 -23.06 -9.61
C GLY A 103 -1.93 -23.74 -10.23
N GLU A 104 -1.04 -23.01 -10.93
CA GLU A 104 0.22 -23.54 -11.48
C GLU A 104 1.38 -23.56 -10.47
N GLY A 105 1.13 -23.26 -9.19
CA GLY A 105 2.14 -23.32 -8.11
C GLY A 105 3.17 -22.20 -8.13
N LYS A 106 2.76 -20.96 -8.39
CA LYS A 106 3.64 -19.78 -8.41
C LYS A 106 4.49 -19.64 -7.15
N THR A 107 3.94 -19.89 -5.97
CA THR A 107 4.67 -19.83 -4.70
C THR A 107 5.88 -20.78 -4.68
N LEU A 108 5.72 -22.01 -5.20
CA LEU A 108 6.82 -22.96 -5.35
C LEU A 108 7.83 -22.50 -6.39
N VAL A 109 7.36 -21.92 -7.51
CA VAL A 109 8.24 -21.38 -8.57
C VAL A 109 9.18 -20.32 -8.06
N SER A 110 8.71 -19.43 -7.18
CA SER A 110 9.53 -18.35 -6.63
C SER A 110 10.76 -18.85 -5.86
N THR A 111 10.72 -20.09 -5.34
CA THR A 111 11.84 -20.63 -4.58
C THR A 111 13.12 -20.77 -5.40
N LEU A 112 12.98 -21.03 -6.70
CA LEU A 112 14.11 -21.20 -7.63
C LEU A 112 14.95 -19.91 -7.77
N PRO A 113 14.37 -18.79 -8.24
CA PRO A 113 15.13 -17.54 -8.37
C PRO A 113 15.46 -16.89 -7.03
N VAL A 114 14.65 -17.09 -5.98
CA VAL A 114 14.97 -16.59 -4.64
C VAL A 114 16.27 -17.22 -4.14
N TYR A 115 16.37 -18.54 -4.16
CA TYR A 115 17.59 -19.24 -3.77
C TYR A 115 18.82 -18.76 -4.55
N LEU A 116 18.73 -18.76 -5.89
CA LEU A 116 19.84 -18.37 -6.76
C LEU A 116 20.31 -16.93 -6.46
N ASN A 117 19.39 -15.98 -6.30
CA ASN A 117 19.79 -14.60 -6.06
C ASN A 117 20.22 -14.35 -4.60
N ALA A 118 19.75 -15.14 -3.63
CA ALA A 118 20.18 -15.06 -2.24
C ALA A 118 21.65 -15.51 -2.05
N LEU A 119 22.20 -16.34 -2.96
CA LEU A 119 23.61 -16.74 -2.95
C LEU A 119 24.56 -15.54 -3.00
N ALA A 120 24.16 -14.42 -3.58
CA ALA A 120 24.93 -13.19 -3.63
C ALA A 120 25.11 -12.51 -2.24
N GLY A 121 24.42 -12.94 -1.21
CA GLY A 121 24.52 -12.39 0.15
C GLY A 121 23.94 -10.99 0.36
N THR A 122 23.31 -10.41 -0.64
CA THR A 122 22.78 -9.04 -0.62
C THR A 122 21.33 -8.94 -0.17
N GLY A 123 20.66 -10.07 0.10
CA GLY A 123 19.26 -10.16 0.47
C GLY A 123 18.31 -10.16 -0.73
N VAL A 124 17.23 -10.93 -0.58
CA VAL A 124 16.13 -11.01 -1.57
C VAL A 124 14.83 -10.68 -0.86
N HIS A 125 14.03 -9.77 -1.41
CA HIS A 125 12.71 -9.45 -0.90
C HIS A 125 11.64 -10.21 -1.68
N VAL A 126 10.78 -10.94 -0.96
CA VAL A 126 9.60 -11.61 -1.53
C VAL A 126 8.37 -10.86 -1.06
N VAL A 127 7.75 -10.16 -1.99
CA VAL A 127 6.65 -9.23 -1.73
C VAL A 127 5.32 -9.90 -2.00
N THR A 128 4.43 -9.88 -1.02
CA THR A 128 3.08 -10.46 -1.10
C THR A 128 2.00 -9.39 -0.91
N VAL A 129 0.76 -9.73 -1.24
CA VAL A 129 -0.38 -8.79 -1.15
C VAL A 129 -0.96 -8.65 0.26
N ASN A 130 -0.64 -9.52 1.21
CA ASN A 130 -1.12 -9.43 2.59
C ASN A 130 -0.25 -10.24 3.56
N ASP A 131 -0.42 -9.97 4.85
CA ASP A 131 0.35 -10.56 5.93
C ASP A 131 0.17 -12.06 6.07
N TYR A 132 -1.06 -12.55 5.86
CA TYR A 132 -1.35 -13.99 5.90
C TYR A 132 -0.51 -14.77 4.88
N LEU A 133 -0.41 -14.26 3.63
CA LEU A 133 0.41 -14.89 2.61
C LEU A 133 1.90 -14.76 2.92
N ALA A 134 2.34 -13.60 3.41
CA ALA A 134 3.72 -13.40 3.81
C ALA A 134 4.13 -14.41 4.89
N GLN A 135 3.31 -14.59 5.92
CA GLN A 135 3.54 -15.53 7.00
C GLN A 135 3.46 -16.99 6.54
N ARG A 136 2.42 -17.36 5.80
CA ARG A 136 2.24 -18.73 5.28
C ARG A 136 3.41 -19.14 4.38
N ASP A 137 3.76 -18.28 3.42
CA ASP A 137 4.74 -18.62 2.39
C ASP A 137 6.16 -18.60 2.95
N SER A 138 6.48 -17.70 3.90
CA SER A 138 7.77 -17.72 4.61
C SER A 138 7.96 -19.00 5.42
N GLN A 139 6.91 -19.48 6.09
CA GLN A 139 6.96 -20.72 6.87
C GLN A 139 7.00 -21.97 5.98
N TRP A 140 6.25 -21.98 4.89
CA TRP A 140 6.15 -23.13 4.00
C TRP A 140 7.39 -23.27 3.10
N MET A 141 7.72 -22.23 2.34
CA MET A 141 8.90 -22.22 1.47
C MET A 141 10.20 -22.07 2.26
N GLY A 142 10.15 -21.46 3.43
CA GLY A 142 11.27 -21.34 4.35
C GLY A 142 11.91 -22.67 4.72
N ARG A 143 11.15 -23.76 4.69
CA ARG A 143 11.70 -25.13 4.91
C ARG A 143 12.74 -25.49 3.85
N ILE A 144 12.54 -25.09 2.59
CA ILE A 144 13.47 -25.35 1.50
C ILE A 144 14.75 -24.53 1.72
N TYR A 145 14.58 -23.22 2.01
CA TYR A 145 15.72 -22.32 2.21
C TYR A 145 16.55 -22.72 3.43
N SER A 146 15.88 -23.02 4.56
CA SER A 146 16.59 -23.45 5.78
C SER A 146 17.31 -24.78 5.60
N PHE A 147 16.74 -25.73 4.86
CA PHE A 147 17.40 -26.97 4.51
C PHE A 147 18.68 -26.72 3.68
N LEU A 148 18.66 -25.74 2.80
CA LEU A 148 19.81 -25.33 2.00
C LEU A 148 20.73 -24.34 2.72
N GLY A 149 20.51 -24.05 4.02
CA GLY A 149 21.40 -23.21 4.82
C GLY A 149 21.22 -21.71 4.62
N LEU A 150 20.08 -21.26 4.08
CA LEU A 150 19.72 -19.84 3.99
C LEU A 150 18.78 -19.42 5.12
N SER A 151 18.98 -18.21 5.63
CA SER A 151 18.14 -17.59 6.64
C SER A 151 16.90 -16.93 6.02
N VAL A 152 15.76 -16.98 6.75
CA VAL A 152 14.48 -16.42 6.31
C VAL A 152 13.95 -15.47 7.37
N GLY A 153 13.68 -14.23 6.97
CA GLY A 153 13.02 -13.19 7.76
C GLY A 153 11.59 -12.96 7.30
N LEU A 154 10.77 -12.47 8.20
CA LEU A 154 9.38 -12.08 7.96
C LEU A 154 9.16 -10.71 8.58
N VAL A 155 8.61 -9.79 7.81
CA VAL A 155 8.23 -8.43 8.23
C VAL A 155 6.72 -8.30 8.22
N LEU A 156 6.14 -7.99 9.39
CA LEU A 156 4.70 -7.82 9.59
C LEU A 156 4.41 -6.46 10.26
N PRO A 157 3.21 -5.90 10.10
CA PRO A 157 2.78 -4.67 10.78
C PRO A 157 2.89 -4.76 12.31
N SER A 158 2.58 -5.94 12.88
CA SER A 158 2.66 -6.20 14.32
C SER A 158 4.07 -6.24 14.90
N MET A 159 5.10 -6.17 14.05
CA MET A 159 6.51 -6.17 14.47
C MET A 159 6.95 -4.73 14.76
N GLU A 160 6.68 -4.24 15.97
CA GLU A 160 7.01 -2.87 16.38
C GLU A 160 8.49 -2.69 16.77
N ASP A 161 9.16 -3.76 17.24
CA ASP A 161 10.56 -3.70 17.67
C ASP A 161 11.52 -3.53 16.47
N PRO A 162 12.24 -2.39 16.36
CA PRO A 162 13.19 -2.14 15.27
C PRO A 162 14.32 -3.18 15.22
N VAL A 163 14.73 -3.74 16.36
CA VAL A 163 15.81 -4.73 16.43
C VAL A 163 15.39 -6.04 15.77
N LEU A 164 14.16 -6.49 16.04
CA LEU A 164 13.60 -7.69 15.41
C LEU A 164 13.40 -7.45 13.91
N ARG A 165 12.91 -6.26 13.53
CA ARG A 165 12.69 -5.87 12.13
C ARG A 165 14.01 -5.82 11.36
N LYS A 166 15.05 -5.19 11.91
CA LYS A 166 16.41 -5.18 11.37
C LYS A 166 16.98 -6.60 11.22
N GLY A 167 16.73 -7.48 12.21
CA GLY A 167 17.08 -8.90 12.14
C GLY A 167 16.40 -9.63 10.98
N ALA A 168 15.14 -9.33 10.70
CA ALA A 168 14.42 -9.91 9.56
C ALA A 168 15.00 -9.47 8.22
N TYR A 169 15.37 -8.20 8.07
CA TYR A 169 16.04 -7.71 6.86
C TYR A 169 17.50 -8.20 6.72
N ALA A 170 18.13 -8.58 7.82
CA ALA A 170 19.48 -9.15 7.78
C ALA A 170 19.52 -10.59 7.23
N CYS A 171 18.37 -11.27 7.13
CA CYS A 171 18.26 -12.61 6.56
C CYS A 171 18.56 -12.63 5.05
N ASP A 172 18.93 -13.82 4.51
CA ASP A 172 19.16 -14.01 3.07
C ASP A 172 17.90 -13.78 2.24
N VAL A 173 16.73 -14.12 2.80
CA VAL A 173 15.42 -13.97 2.18
C VAL A 173 14.48 -13.29 3.17
N THR A 174 13.83 -12.19 2.76
CA THR A 174 12.86 -11.47 3.60
C THR A 174 11.50 -11.44 2.93
N TYR A 175 10.49 -11.97 3.63
CA TYR A 175 9.09 -11.91 3.22
C TYR A 175 8.39 -10.74 3.89
N GLY A 176 7.47 -10.11 3.18
CA GLY A 176 6.64 -9.03 3.71
C GLY A 176 5.62 -8.54 2.67
N THR A 177 4.79 -7.58 3.06
CA THR A 177 3.88 -6.92 2.14
C THR A 177 4.55 -5.73 1.46
N ASN A 178 4.02 -5.32 0.29
CA ASN A 178 4.47 -4.12 -0.41
C ASN A 178 4.38 -2.87 0.47
N THR A 179 3.35 -2.78 1.33
CA THR A 179 3.14 -1.66 2.26
C THR A 179 4.21 -1.61 3.33
N GLU A 180 4.52 -2.75 3.98
CA GLU A 180 5.54 -2.79 5.03
C GLU A 180 6.93 -2.44 4.49
N PHE A 181 7.31 -3.01 3.35
CA PHE A 181 8.58 -2.66 2.71
C PHE A 181 8.66 -1.17 2.37
N GLY A 182 7.58 -0.60 1.85
CA GLY A 182 7.54 0.81 1.51
C GLY A 182 7.49 1.74 2.73
N PHE A 183 6.76 1.37 3.79
CA PHE A 183 6.77 2.14 5.04
C PHE A 183 8.12 2.05 5.76
N ASP A 184 8.81 0.91 5.71
CA ASP A 184 10.17 0.81 6.27
C ASP A 184 11.15 1.70 5.51
N TYR A 185 11.03 1.79 4.17
CA TYR A 185 11.78 2.76 3.41
C TYR A 185 11.56 4.19 3.89
N LEU A 186 10.30 4.58 4.11
CA LEU A 186 10.00 5.92 4.61
C LEU A 186 10.52 6.13 6.03
N ARG A 187 10.37 5.14 6.94
CA ARG A 187 10.89 5.21 8.31
C ARG A 187 12.41 5.32 8.34
N ASP A 188 13.12 4.53 7.53
CA ASP A 188 14.58 4.57 7.42
C ASP A 188 15.10 5.94 6.98
N ASN A 189 14.34 6.63 6.11
CA ASN A 189 14.68 7.99 5.69
C ASN A 189 14.24 9.08 6.68
N MET A 190 13.60 8.72 7.78
CA MET A 190 13.27 9.59 8.92
C MET A 190 14.10 9.23 10.17
N ALA A 191 14.91 8.16 10.13
CA ALA A 191 15.73 7.67 11.23
C ALA A 191 16.76 8.71 11.66
N LYS A 192 17.01 8.84 12.97
CA LYS A 192 17.98 9.80 13.53
C LYS A 192 19.36 9.21 13.77
N SER A 193 19.47 7.89 13.68
CA SER A 193 20.73 7.16 13.80
C SER A 193 20.80 5.99 12.82
N LEU A 194 22.02 5.52 12.49
CA LEU A 194 22.22 4.34 11.65
C LEU A 194 21.67 3.06 12.28
N ASP A 195 21.53 3.04 13.60
CA ASP A 195 21.01 1.88 14.31
C ASP A 195 19.50 1.69 14.10
N GLU A 196 18.78 2.79 13.86
CA GLU A 196 17.35 2.77 13.56
C GLU A 196 17.03 2.30 12.14
N ILE A 197 17.98 2.38 11.22
CA ILE A 197 17.81 1.93 9.83
C ILE A 197 17.73 0.42 9.80
N VAL A 198 16.61 -0.10 9.25
CA VAL A 198 16.34 -1.55 9.22
C VAL A 198 16.65 -2.20 7.88
N GLN A 199 16.44 -1.50 6.76
CA GLN A 199 16.70 -2.03 5.42
C GLN A 199 18.16 -1.88 5.03
N ARG A 200 18.69 -2.87 4.26
CA ARG A 200 20.10 -2.89 3.84
C ARG A 200 20.33 -2.72 2.34
N GLY A 201 19.28 -2.38 1.59
CA GLY A 201 19.37 -2.09 0.15
C GLY A 201 18.30 -2.78 -0.70
N TYR A 202 18.31 -2.47 -2.01
CA TYR A 202 17.24 -2.84 -2.95
C TYR A 202 17.83 -3.61 -4.13
N ARG A 203 18.39 -4.82 -3.88
CA ARG A 203 19.06 -5.61 -4.91
C ARG A 203 18.09 -6.40 -5.77
N TYR A 204 17.27 -7.24 -5.17
CA TYR A 204 16.31 -8.05 -5.90
C TYR A 204 14.99 -8.18 -5.16
N ALA A 205 13.90 -7.93 -5.87
CA ALA A 205 12.56 -8.22 -5.38
C ALA A 205 11.78 -9.09 -6.35
N ILE A 206 11.03 -10.05 -5.78
CA ILE A 206 9.99 -10.81 -6.47
C ILE A 206 8.65 -10.36 -5.92
N VAL A 207 7.77 -9.89 -6.81
CA VAL A 207 6.43 -9.44 -6.45
C VAL A 207 5.43 -10.53 -6.83
N ASP A 208 4.82 -11.17 -5.84
CA ASP A 208 3.70 -12.08 -6.07
C ASP A 208 2.41 -11.30 -6.32
N GLU A 209 1.58 -11.80 -7.22
CA GLU A 209 0.39 -11.09 -7.71
C GLU A 209 0.75 -9.66 -8.16
N VAL A 210 1.77 -9.56 -9.00
CA VAL A 210 2.39 -8.30 -9.44
C VAL A 210 1.40 -7.31 -10.07
N ASP A 211 0.34 -7.79 -10.68
CA ASP A 211 -0.73 -6.98 -11.24
C ASP A 211 -1.60 -6.31 -10.17
N SER A 212 -1.77 -6.93 -9.01
CA SER A 212 -2.42 -6.26 -7.88
C SER A 212 -1.58 -5.12 -7.34
N ILE A 213 -0.33 -5.44 -7.01
CA ILE A 213 0.56 -4.51 -6.33
C ILE A 213 0.97 -3.36 -7.23
N LEU A 214 1.45 -3.65 -8.45
CA LEU A 214 2.02 -2.63 -9.33
C LEU A 214 0.99 -1.93 -10.23
N ILE A 215 -0.25 -2.43 -10.30
CA ILE A 215 -1.31 -1.81 -11.11
C ILE A 215 -2.46 -1.34 -10.22
N ASP A 216 -3.15 -2.24 -9.48
CA ASP A 216 -4.35 -1.87 -8.75
C ASP A 216 -4.06 -0.95 -7.56
N GLU A 217 -3.08 -1.33 -6.74
CA GLU A 217 -2.70 -0.58 -5.54
C GLU A 217 -1.84 0.64 -5.87
N ALA A 218 -1.20 0.67 -7.03
CA ALA A 218 -0.33 1.76 -7.47
C ALA A 218 -1.08 3.05 -7.88
N ARG A 219 -2.32 3.22 -7.44
CA ARG A 219 -3.12 4.44 -7.62
C ARG A 219 -2.90 5.44 -6.49
N THR A 220 -2.52 4.96 -5.32
CA THR A 220 -2.34 5.75 -4.10
C THR A 220 -0.90 5.64 -3.63
N PRO A 221 -0.21 6.73 -3.29
CA PRO A 221 1.10 6.67 -2.67
C PRO A 221 1.02 6.11 -1.25
N LEU A 222 2.14 5.63 -0.74
CA LEU A 222 2.35 5.36 0.68
C LEU A 222 2.64 6.69 1.36
N ILE A 223 1.93 6.99 2.44
CA ILE A 223 2.04 8.26 3.16
C ILE A 223 2.18 7.97 4.66
N ILE A 224 3.16 8.62 5.29
CA ILE A 224 3.24 8.77 6.74
C ILE A 224 2.84 10.21 7.04
N ALA A 225 1.80 10.40 7.85
CA ALA A 225 1.27 11.70 8.21
C ALA A 225 1.11 11.85 9.73
N GLY A 226 1.11 13.05 10.23
CA GLY A 226 0.90 13.31 11.65
C GLY A 226 0.18 14.63 11.93
N PRO A 227 -0.29 14.85 13.17
CA PRO A 227 -1.17 15.95 13.54
C PRO A 227 -0.51 17.32 13.45
N THR A 228 -1.28 18.36 13.10
CA THR A 228 -0.83 19.75 12.92
C THR A 228 -1.33 20.76 13.92
N GLY A 229 -2.31 20.43 14.76
CA GLY A 229 -2.84 21.35 15.77
C GLY A 229 -3.68 22.53 15.24
N GLN A 230 -4.21 22.50 14.02
CA GLN A 230 -5.07 23.59 13.50
C GLN A 230 -6.50 23.56 14.05
N PRO A 231 -7.16 24.73 14.22
CA PRO A 231 -8.45 24.78 14.92
C PRO A 231 -9.62 24.27 14.03
N ALA A 232 -10.35 23.27 14.53
CA ALA A 232 -11.53 22.68 13.92
C ALA A 232 -12.69 23.66 13.59
N LYS A 233 -12.66 24.89 14.15
CA LYS A 233 -13.74 25.87 14.03
C LYS A 233 -14.00 26.31 12.59
N ILE A 234 -12.96 26.46 11.79
CA ILE A 234 -13.02 26.93 10.41
C ILE A 234 -13.85 25.98 9.50
N TYR A 235 -13.70 24.69 9.68
CA TYR A 235 -14.46 23.69 8.91
C TYR A 235 -15.96 23.76 9.16
N TYR A 236 -16.39 23.97 10.41
CA TYR A 236 -17.82 24.14 10.72
C TYR A 236 -18.37 25.44 10.13
N GLU A 237 -17.57 26.48 10.06
CA GLU A 237 -17.95 27.77 9.47
C GLU A 237 -18.18 27.62 7.98
N PHE A 238 -17.23 27.03 7.24
CA PHE A 238 -17.39 26.73 5.82
C PHE A 238 -18.53 25.75 5.52
N ALA A 239 -18.69 24.70 6.30
CA ALA A 239 -19.83 23.78 6.15
C ALA A 239 -21.18 24.50 6.32
N SER A 240 -21.25 25.52 7.19
CA SER A 240 -22.45 26.35 7.35
C SER A 240 -22.70 27.25 6.13
N ILE A 241 -21.65 27.90 5.61
CA ILE A 241 -21.72 28.79 4.45
C ILE A 241 -22.16 27.99 3.21
N VAL A 242 -21.49 26.89 2.92
CA VAL A 242 -21.73 26.06 1.73
C VAL A 242 -23.15 25.48 1.68
N ARG A 243 -23.80 25.25 2.83
CA ARG A 243 -25.21 24.84 2.86
C ARG A 243 -26.16 25.88 2.24
N THR A 244 -25.78 27.15 2.24
CA THR A 244 -26.59 28.25 1.68
C THR A 244 -26.37 28.45 0.19
N LEU A 245 -25.28 27.92 -0.37
CA LEU A 245 -24.94 28.01 -1.79
C LEU A 245 -25.76 27.02 -2.63
N LYS A 246 -26.08 27.42 -3.87
CA LYS A 246 -26.91 26.67 -4.81
C LYS A 246 -26.12 26.21 -6.00
N ARG A 247 -26.26 24.93 -6.35
CA ARG A 247 -25.71 24.32 -7.55
C ARG A 247 -26.18 25.05 -8.81
N ASP A 248 -25.36 25.15 -9.82
CA ASP A 248 -25.56 25.78 -11.12
C ASP A 248 -25.80 27.31 -11.07
N ILE A 249 -25.64 27.94 -9.90
CA ILE A 249 -25.69 29.39 -9.68
C ILE A 249 -24.40 29.84 -8.98
N ASP A 250 -24.07 29.26 -7.84
CA ASP A 250 -22.97 29.65 -6.98
C ASP A 250 -21.73 28.76 -7.17
N TYR A 251 -21.92 27.58 -7.72
CA TYR A 251 -20.85 26.64 -8.09
C TYR A 251 -21.35 25.64 -9.14
N GLU A 252 -20.43 25.13 -9.95
CA GLU A 252 -20.63 24.07 -10.95
C GLU A 252 -20.01 22.77 -10.50
N VAL A 253 -20.62 21.63 -10.87
CA VAL A 253 -20.15 20.29 -10.49
C VAL A 253 -19.88 19.45 -11.74
N ASP A 254 -18.65 19.00 -11.90
CA ASP A 254 -18.27 17.99 -12.90
C ASP A 254 -18.15 16.63 -12.20
N GLU A 255 -19.22 15.84 -12.23
CA GLU A 255 -19.28 14.53 -11.58
C GLU A 255 -18.35 13.51 -12.23
N GLU A 256 -18.06 13.63 -13.54
CA GLU A 256 -17.14 12.72 -14.23
C GLU A 256 -15.70 12.91 -13.78
N LYS A 257 -15.29 14.15 -13.55
CA LYS A 257 -13.93 14.50 -13.08
C LYS A 257 -13.82 14.58 -11.57
N LYS A 258 -14.95 14.46 -10.84
CA LYS A 258 -15.03 14.65 -9.38
C LYS A 258 -14.51 16.02 -8.92
N ILE A 259 -14.85 17.09 -9.63
CA ILE A 259 -14.40 18.46 -9.35
C ILE A 259 -15.61 19.38 -9.14
N VAL A 260 -15.48 20.34 -8.22
CA VAL A 260 -16.48 21.40 -8.01
C VAL A 260 -15.79 22.76 -8.17
N PHE A 261 -16.40 23.64 -8.93
CA PHE A 261 -15.87 24.98 -9.22
C PHE A 261 -16.82 26.04 -8.67
N PRO A 262 -16.39 26.91 -7.73
CA PRO A 262 -17.18 28.07 -7.34
C PRO A 262 -17.26 29.07 -8.49
N THR A 263 -18.43 29.67 -8.69
CA THR A 263 -18.63 30.80 -9.62
C THR A 263 -18.25 32.11 -8.96
N GLU A 264 -18.12 33.21 -9.73
CA GLU A 264 -17.88 34.55 -9.19
C GLU A 264 -18.99 34.95 -8.18
N ASP A 265 -20.27 34.69 -8.51
CA ASP A 265 -21.39 34.94 -7.60
C ASP A 265 -21.30 34.13 -6.30
N GLY A 266 -20.76 32.92 -6.37
CA GLY A 266 -20.51 32.08 -5.21
C GLY A 266 -19.41 32.60 -4.32
N ILE A 267 -18.28 33.04 -4.93
CA ILE A 267 -17.16 33.65 -4.21
C ILE A 267 -17.60 34.93 -3.49
N ASP A 268 -18.30 35.84 -4.17
CA ASP A 268 -18.86 37.06 -3.59
C ASP A 268 -19.75 36.79 -2.36
N LYS A 269 -20.50 35.68 -2.35
CA LYS A 269 -21.31 35.31 -1.19
C LYS A 269 -20.48 34.82 -0.03
N VAL A 270 -19.43 34.05 -0.30
CA VAL A 270 -18.51 33.53 0.71
C VAL A 270 -17.71 34.67 1.34
N GLU A 271 -17.18 35.60 0.54
CA GLU A 271 -16.47 36.78 1.02
C GLU A 271 -17.33 37.65 1.93
N ARG A 272 -18.59 37.88 1.56
CA ARG A 272 -19.55 38.59 2.42
C ARG A 272 -19.86 37.86 3.70
N ALA A 273 -19.95 36.53 3.68
CA ALA A 273 -20.24 35.70 4.86
C ALA A 273 -19.06 35.68 5.85
N LEU A 274 -17.81 35.69 5.33
CA LEU A 274 -16.59 35.70 6.14
C LEU A 274 -16.13 37.13 6.50
N GLY A 275 -16.70 38.17 5.89
CA GLY A 275 -16.28 39.57 6.07
C GLY A 275 -14.93 39.88 5.43
N LEU A 276 -14.56 39.16 4.37
CA LEU A 276 -13.34 39.31 3.61
C LEU A 276 -13.56 40.23 2.39
N SER A 277 -12.52 40.94 1.97
CA SER A 277 -12.57 41.78 0.78
C SER A 277 -12.12 41.05 -0.49
N ASN A 278 -11.30 40.02 -0.36
CA ASN A 278 -10.82 39.19 -1.46
C ASN A 278 -10.35 37.83 -0.93
N LEU A 279 -10.97 36.76 -1.42
CA LEU A 279 -10.67 35.37 -1.02
C LEU A 279 -9.34 34.87 -1.63
N TYR A 280 -8.84 35.54 -2.68
CA TYR A 280 -7.58 35.21 -3.37
C TYR A 280 -6.36 35.95 -2.81
N ASP A 281 -6.50 36.69 -1.73
CA ASP A 281 -5.38 37.40 -1.11
C ASP A 281 -4.37 36.39 -0.52
N PRO A 282 -3.04 36.59 -0.74
CA PRO A 282 -2.02 35.63 -0.24
C PRO A 282 -2.08 35.35 1.27
N GLY A 283 -2.66 36.29 2.05
CA GLY A 283 -2.86 36.13 3.49
C GLY A 283 -4.05 35.27 3.92
N VAL A 284 -4.91 34.85 2.98
CA VAL A 284 -6.14 34.07 3.22
C VAL A 284 -6.29 32.84 2.29
N THR A 285 -5.20 32.38 1.71
CA THR A 285 -5.17 31.28 0.74
C THR A 285 -5.79 29.99 1.28
N ASP A 286 -5.67 29.75 2.59
CA ASP A 286 -6.29 28.61 3.29
C ASP A 286 -7.83 28.59 3.17
N HIS A 287 -8.46 29.76 3.07
CA HIS A 287 -9.91 29.86 2.99
C HIS A 287 -10.50 29.37 1.67
N LEU A 288 -9.77 29.58 0.55
CA LEU A 288 -10.17 29.06 -0.76
C LEU A 288 -10.07 27.52 -0.78
N HIS A 289 -9.03 26.98 -0.19
CA HIS A 289 -8.87 25.55 -0.01
C HIS A 289 -10.05 24.97 0.82
N GLN A 290 -10.35 25.57 1.97
CA GLN A 290 -11.46 25.15 2.83
C GLN A 290 -12.82 25.21 2.11
N LEU A 291 -13.06 26.26 1.31
CA LEU A 291 -14.26 26.37 0.48
C LEU A 291 -14.39 25.18 -0.50
N ASN A 292 -13.31 24.89 -1.22
CA ASN A 292 -13.29 23.79 -2.19
C ASN A 292 -13.56 22.44 -1.51
N GLN A 293 -12.92 22.16 -0.38
CA GLN A 293 -13.15 20.91 0.34
C GLN A 293 -14.59 20.82 0.88
N ALA A 294 -15.14 21.92 1.38
CA ALA A 294 -16.54 21.95 1.86
C ALA A 294 -17.56 21.73 0.71
N LEU A 295 -17.31 22.29 -0.48
CA LEU A 295 -18.13 22.07 -1.67
C LEU A 295 -18.01 20.62 -2.17
N ARG A 296 -16.81 20.06 -2.24
CA ARG A 296 -16.58 18.64 -2.58
C ARG A 296 -17.30 17.72 -1.60
N ALA A 297 -17.16 17.96 -0.30
CA ALA A 297 -17.84 17.19 0.74
C ALA A 297 -19.37 17.24 0.58
N LYS A 298 -19.94 18.40 0.17
CA LYS A 298 -21.38 18.55 -0.04
C LYS A 298 -21.89 17.78 -1.24
N GLU A 299 -21.22 17.85 -2.40
CA GLU A 299 -21.75 17.43 -3.69
C GLU A 299 -21.26 16.05 -4.15
N LEU A 300 -20.04 15.67 -3.79
CA LEU A 300 -19.38 14.48 -4.33
C LEU A 300 -19.33 13.31 -3.33
N PHE A 301 -19.48 13.58 -2.03
CA PHE A 301 -19.39 12.56 -0.99
C PHE A 301 -20.71 12.39 -0.29
N HIS A 302 -21.33 11.24 -0.44
CA HIS A 302 -22.68 10.95 0.06
C HIS A 302 -22.63 9.91 1.18
N ARG A 303 -23.41 10.19 2.23
CA ARG A 303 -23.59 9.25 3.33
C ARG A 303 -24.20 7.93 2.83
N ASP A 304 -23.80 6.84 3.45
CA ASP A 304 -24.22 5.45 3.16
C ASP A 304 -23.79 4.94 1.75
N ARG A 305 -22.98 5.73 1.03
CA ARG A 305 -22.34 5.32 -0.22
C ARG A 305 -20.81 5.46 -0.11
N ASP A 306 -20.32 6.68 0.16
CA ASP A 306 -18.90 7.00 0.19
C ASP A 306 -18.35 6.98 1.64
N TYR A 307 -19.24 7.10 2.62
CA TYR A 307 -18.92 7.03 4.05
C TYR A 307 -20.16 6.68 4.88
N ILE A 308 -19.93 6.20 6.08
CA ILE A 308 -20.94 6.02 7.13
C ILE A 308 -20.60 6.89 8.32
N VAL A 309 -21.62 7.18 9.17
CA VAL A 309 -21.42 7.83 10.47
C VAL A 309 -21.73 6.80 11.54
N ASP A 310 -20.71 6.33 12.23
CA ASP A 310 -20.80 5.37 13.31
C ASP A 310 -20.36 6.00 14.63
N ARG A 311 -21.23 5.99 15.63
CA ARG A 311 -20.97 6.54 16.99
C ARG A 311 -20.44 7.99 17.01
N GLY A 312 -20.71 8.77 15.96
CA GLY A 312 -20.27 10.15 15.82
C GLY A 312 -18.96 10.34 15.07
N ASP A 313 -18.33 9.27 14.62
CA ASP A 313 -17.16 9.28 13.75
C ASP A 313 -17.57 9.03 12.29
N VAL A 314 -16.95 9.73 11.35
CA VAL A 314 -17.08 9.50 9.92
C VAL A 314 -16.09 8.39 9.53
N LYS A 315 -16.60 7.31 8.94
CA LYS A 315 -15.81 6.19 8.44
C LYS A 315 -15.98 6.09 6.92
N ILE A 316 -14.90 6.02 6.19
CA ILE A 316 -14.91 5.91 4.74
C ILE A 316 -15.47 4.55 4.32
N VAL A 317 -16.23 4.54 3.22
CA VAL A 317 -16.61 3.30 2.51
C VAL A 317 -15.87 3.29 1.18
N ASP A 318 -15.11 2.24 0.94
CA ASP A 318 -14.39 2.09 -0.33
C ASP A 318 -15.38 1.86 -1.48
N GLU A 319 -15.27 2.66 -2.51
CA GLU A 319 -16.14 2.65 -3.70
C GLU A 319 -16.09 1.31 -4.44
N PHE A 320 -14.97 0.59 -4.39
CA PHE A 320 -14.77 -0.66 -5.14
C PHE A 320 -15.12 -1.91 -4.35
N THR A 321 -14.85 -1.91 -3.06
CA THR A 321 -15.08 -3.09 -2.22
C THR A 321 -16.33 -2.97 -1.37
N GLY A 322 -16.91 -1.77 -1.23
CA GLY A 322 -18.01 -1.46 -0.33
C GLY A 322 -17.67 -1.63 1.15
N ARG A 323 -16.38 -1.69 1.48
CA ARG A 323 -15.86 -1.89 2.84
C ARG A 323 -15.82 -0.58 3.60
N VAL A 324 -16.13 -0.66 4.88
CA VAL A 324 -15.84 0.43 5.80
C VAL A 324 -14.36 0.47 6.08
N LEU A 325 -13.72 1.59 5.82
CA LEU A 325 -12.30 1.82 6.03
C LEU A 325 -12.13 2.46 7.41
N GLU A 326 -11.84 1.62 8.41
CA GLU A 326 -11.60 2.13 9.76
C GLU A 326 -10.20 2.77 9.85
N GLY A 327 -10.10 3.87 10.58
CA GLY A 327 -8.85 4.63 10.74
C GLY A 327 -8.44 5.47 9.52
N ARG A 328 -8.97 5.19 8.35
CA ARG A 328 -8.65 5.93 7.13
C ARG A 328 -9.35 7.27 7.07
N ARG A 329 -8.65 8.26 6.56
CA ARG A 329 -9.16 9.62 6.38
C ARG A 329 -8.83 10.10 4.97
N TRP A 330 -9.74 10.87 4.38
CA TRP A 330 -9.38 11.62 3.19
C TRP A 330 -8.37 12.69 3.55
N SER A 331 -7.37 12.87 2.71
CA SER A 331 -6.35 13.92 2.83
C SER A 331 -6.91 15.31 2.55
N GLU A 332 -6.07 16.32 2.74
CA GLU A 332 -6.33 17.68 2.29
C GLU A 332 -7.54 18.36 2.96
N GLY A 333 -7.86 18.04 4.21
CA GLY A 333 -8.99 18.64 4.90
C GLY A 333 -10.36 18.13 4.46
N LEU A 334 -10.45 17.25 3.44
CA LEU A 334 -11.73 16.72 2.95
C LEU A 334 -12.47 15.90 4.02
N HIS A 335 -11.73 15.09 4.79
CA HIS A 335 -12.35 14.30 5.87
C HIS A 335 -12.98 15.21 6.92
N GLN A 336 -12.26 16.25 7.33
CA GLN A 336 -12.75 17.27 8.25
C GLN A 336 -13.95 18.04 7.69
N ALA A 337 -13.94 18.34 6.38
CA ALA A 337 -15.09 18.95 5.71
C ALA A 337 -16.32 18.02 5.73
N VAL A 338 -16.16 16.70 5.60
CA VAL A 338 -17.23 15.72 5.73
C VAL A 338 -17.68 15.60 7.19
N GLU A 339 -16.74 15.54 8.15
CA GLU A 339 -17.05 15.57 9.59
C GLU A 339 -17.87 16.84 9.95
N ALA A 340 -17.49 18.01 9.42
CA ALA A 340 -18.21 19.25 9.59
C ALA A 340 -19.62 19.22 8.94
N LYS A 341 -19.74 18.65 7.75
CA LYS A 341 -21.00 18.44 7.04
C LYS A 341 -21.96 17.62 7.89
N GLU A 342 -21.50 16.53 8.48
CA GLU A 342 -22.27 15.61 9.32
C GLU A 342 -22.41 16.09 10.79
N ARG A 343 -21.77 17.19 11.17
CA ARG A 343 -21.67 17.70 12.55
C ARG A 343 -21.03 16.68 13.50
N ALA A 344 -20.16 15.84 12.98
CA ALA A 344 -19.31 14.95 13.76
C ALA A 344 -18.20 15.74 14.45
N LYS A 345 -17.53 15.14 15.44
CA LYS A 345 -16.39 15.77 16.09
C LYS A 345 -15.22 15.77 15.12
N ILE A 346 -14.76 16.96 14.72
CA ILE A 346 -13.59 17.09 13.85
C ILE A 346 -12.34 16.68 14.63
N LYS A 347 -11.58 15.75 14.07
CA LYS A 347 -10.25 15.38 14.56
C LYS A 347 -9.20 16.29 13.91
N GLU A 348 -8.05 16.42 14.53
CA GLU A 348 -6.97 17.29 14.05
C GLU A 348 -6.53 16.93 12.62
N GLU A 349 -6.08 17.92 11.88
CA GLU A 349 -5.56 17.75 10.52
C GLU A 349 -4.19 17.10 10.56
N ASN A 350 -3.91 16.21 9.63
CA ASN A 350 -2.63 15.53 9.52
C ASN A 350 -1.86 16.09 8.34
N HIS A 351 -0.60 16.49 8.56
CA HIS A 351 0.33 16.84 7.49
C HIS A 351 1.17 15.63 7.06
N THR A 352 1.48 15.56 5.78
CA THR A 352 2.38 14.55 5.22
C THR A 352 3.79 14.75 5.77
N TRP A 353 4.34 13.72 6.43
CA TRP A 353 5.74 13.72 6.89
C TRP A 353 6.67 13.07 5.87
N ALA A 354 6.21 11.99 5.24
CA ALA A 354 6.93 11.31 4.18
C ALA A 354 5.96 10.62 3.23
N THR A 355 6.30 10.55 1.96
CA THR A 355 5.48 9.91 0.93
C THR A 355 6.34 9.27 -0.14
N VAL A 356 5.86 8.16 -0.73
CA VAL A 356 6.45 7.54 -1.91
C VAL A 356 5.38 6.78 -2.68
N THR A 357 5.38 6.87 -4.01
CA THR A 357 4.51 6.01 -4.83
C THR A 357 5.09 4.60 -4.91
N LEU A 358 4.23 3.58 -5.00
CA LEU A 358 4.68 2.20 -5.22
C LEU A 358 5.54 2.08 -6.48
N GLN A 359 5.21 2.86 -7.52
CA GLN A 359 5.98 2.90 -8.76
C GLN A 359 7.43 3.31 -8.50
N ASN A 360 7.65 4.41 -7.78
CA ASN A 360 8.99 4.90 -7.50
C ASN A 360 9.72 4.02 -6.49
N TYR A 361 9.01 3.45 -5.52
CA TYR A 361 9.59 2.49 -4.58
C TYR A 361 10.15 1.25 -5.30
N PHE A 362 9.34 0.56 -6.12
CA PHE A 362 9.79 -0.67 -6.80
C PHE A 362 10.81 -0.42 -7.90
N ARG A 363 10.88 0.79 -8.44
CA ARG A 363 11.93 1.20 -9.40
C ARG A 363 13.32 1.37 -8.76
N MET A 364 13.43 1.41 -7.45
CA MET A 364 14.72 1.45 -6.75
C MET A 364 15.46 0.12 -6.74
N TYR A 365 14.74 -1.02 -6.94
CA TYR A 365 15.40 -2.31 -7.02
C TYR A 365 16.24 -2.42 -8.28
N GLU A 366 17.50 -2.86 -8.13
CA GLU A 366 18.38 -3.11 -9.26
C GLU A 366 17.81 -4.20 -10.19
N LYS A 367 17.12 -5.18 -9.60
CA LYS A 367 16.46 -6.25 -10.28
C LYS A 367 15.07 -6.45 -9.70
N LEU A 368 14.06 -6.30 -10.54
CA LEU A 368 12.66 -6.51 -10.19
C LEU A 368 12.09 -7.62 -11.06
N SER A 369 11.26 -8.47 -10.48
CA SER A 369 10.49 -9.47 -11.22
C SER A 369 9.13 -9.67 -10.56
N GLY A 370 8.22 -10.34 -11.25
CA GLY A 370 6.90 -10.58 -10.68
C GLY A 370 6.19 -11.78 -11.30
N MET A 371 5.17 -12.26 -10.61
CA MET A 371 4.36 -13.38 -11.07
C MET A 371 2.88 -13.10 -10.83
N THR A 372 2.05 -13.52 -11.78
CA THR A 372 0.58 -13.45 -11.68
C THR A 372 -0.07 -14.36 -12.73
N GLY A 373 -1.35 -14.56 -12.64
CA GLY A 373 -2.13 -15.29 -13.67
C GLY A 373 -2.66 -14.44 -14.81
N THR A 374 -2.49 -13.10 -14.76
CA THR A 374 -3.26 -12.13 -15.56
C THR A 374 -2.47 -10.84 -15.89
N ALA A 375 -1.22 -10.93 -16.32
CA ALA A 375 -0.40 -9.76 -16.66
C ALA A 375 -0.53 -9.29 -18.11
N GLU A 376 -0.94 -10.15 -19.04
CA GLU A 376 -0.91 -9.88 -20.49
C GLU A 376 -1.72 -8.62 -20.88
N THR A 377 -2.82 -8.35 -20.20
CA THR A 377 -3.66 -7.17 -20.46
C THR A 377 -2.96 -5.86 -20.19
N GLU A 378 -2.05 -5.83 -19.20
CA GLU A 378 -1.33 -4.65 -18.71
C GLU A 378 0.16 -4.66 -19.15
N ALA A 379 0.55 -5.53 -20.08
CA ALA A 379 1.95 -5.71 -20.49
C ALA A 379 2.62 -4.40 -20.98
N ALA A 380 1.85 -3.51 -21.62
CA ALA A 380 2.34 -2.21 -22.07
C ALA A 380 2.69 -1.28 -20.90
N GLU A 381 1.89 -1.29 -19.83
CA GLU A 381 2.12 -0.48 -18.64
C GLU A 381 3.30 -1.02 -17.82
N PHE A 382 3.40 -2.33 -17.63
CA PHE A 382 4.57 -2.97 -17.02
C PHE A 382 5.87 -2.62 -17.73
N ALA A 383 5.87 -2.65 -19.07
CA ALA A 383 7.05 -2.31 -19.85
C ALA A 383 7.42 -0.82 -19.75
N SER A 384 6.43 0.09 -19.81
CA SER A 384 6.70 1.54 -19.82
C SER A 384 7.02 2.10 -18.44
N THR A 385 6.40 1.57 -17.39
CA THR A 385 6.54 2.11 -16.02
C THR A 385 7.68 1.45 -15.26
N TYR A 386 7.82 0.12 -15.37
CA TYR A 386 8.75 -0.66 -14.56
C TYR A 386 9.85 -1.34 -15.37
N ASN A 387 9.87 -1.18 -16.69
CA ASN A 387 10.75 -1.90 -17.61
C ASN A 387 10.62 -3.43 -17.49
N LEU A 388 9.44 -3.94 -17.12
CA LEU A 388 9.16 -5.36 -16.94
C LEU A 388 8.49 -5.94 -18.18
N HIS A 389 9.00 -7.06 -18.66
CA HIS A 389 8.43 -7.80 -19.78
C HIS A 389 7.59 -8.98 -19.29
N VAL A 390 6.38 -9.10 -19.80
CA VAL A 390 5.51 -10.25 -19.52
C VAL A 390 5.88 -11.43 -20.40
N VAL A 391 6.06 -12.60 -19.80
CA VAL A 391 6.33 -13.86 -20.49
C VAL A 391 5.24 -14.87 -20.09
N PRO A 392 4.33 -15.23 -21.01
CA PRO A 392 3.31 -16.23 -20.72
C PRO A 392 3.94 -17.64 -20.71
N ILE A 393 3.90 -18.27 -19.53
CA ILE A 393 4.39 -19.63 -19.33
C ILE A 393 3.28 -20.63 -19.64
N PRO A 394 3.53 -21.70 -20.40
CA PRO A 394 2.51 -22.70 -20.69
C PRO A 394 2.06 -23.42 -19.42
N THR A 395 0.81 -23.87 -19.39
CA THR A 395 0.27 -24.66 -18.29
C THR A 395 0.84 -26.09 -18.30
N ASN A 396 1.04 -26.67 -17.11
CA ASN A 396 1.50 -28.06 -16.98
C ASN A 396 0.50 -29.06 -17.57
N ARG A 397 -0.80 -28.83 -17.32
CA ARG A 397 -1.89 -29.57 -17.94
C ARG A 397 -2.86 -28.58 -18.59
N GLN A 398 -3.46 -28.97 -19.71
CA GLN A 398 -4.45 -28.13 -20.35
C GLN A 398 -5.69 -28.01 -19.48
N PRO A 399 -6.20 -26.78 -19.23
CA PRO A 399 -7.41 -26.59 -18.42
C PRO A 399 -8.64 -27.12 -19.19
N GLU A 400 -9.47 -27.88 -18.47
CA GLU A 400 -10.74 -28.44 -19.02
C GLU A 400 -11.96 -27.59 -18.62
N ARG A 401 -11.73 -26.30 -18.29
CA ARG A 401 -12.80 -25.38 -17.92
C ARG A 401 -13.60 -24.91 -19.14
N THR A 402 -14.92 -24.92 -19.00
CA THR A 402 -15.85 -24.37 -19.98
C THR A 402 -16.34 -22.98 -19.55
N ASP A 403 -15.96 -21.93 -20.28
CA ASP A 403 -16.44 -20.57 -20.04
C ASP A 403 -17.74 -20.35 -20.82
N GLN A 404 -18.88 -20.33 -20.12
CA GLN A 404 -20.22 -20.18 -20.72
C GLN A 404 -20.45 -18.71 -21.14
N PRO A 405 -21.33 -18.48 -22.16
CA PRO A 405 -21.75 -17.12 -22.51
C PRO A 405 -22.42 -16.39 -21.34
N ASP A 406 -22.21 -15.07 -21.31
CA ASP A 406 -22.82 -14.20 -20.30
C ASP A 406 -24.33 -14.15 -20.49
N PHE A 407 -25.06 -14.16 -19.38
CA PHE A 407 -26.49 -13.83 -19.36
C PHE A 407 -26.68 -12.36 -19.00
N VAL A 408 -27.41 -11.62 -19.83
CA VAL A 408 -27.67 -10.21 -19.62
C VAL A 408 -29.15 -9.98 -19.38
N TYR A 409 -29.49 -9.41 -18.24
CA TYR A 409 -30.85 -9.08 -17.84
C TYR A 409 -31.08 -7.57 -17.94
N LYS A 410 -32.34 -7.16 -18.02
CA LYS A 410 -32.69 -5.75 -18.09
C LYS A 410 -32.55 -5.09 -16.72
N THR A 411 -32.99 -5.77 -15.66
CA THR A 411 -32.99 -5.23 -14.28
C THR A 411 -32.09 -6.06 -13.37
N GLU A 412 -31.55 -5.39 -12.34
CA GLU A 412 -30.74 -6.05 -11.33
C GLU A 412 -31.52 -7.10 -10.55
N HIS A 413 -32.81 -6.84 -10.28
CA HIS A 413 -33.68 -7.79 -9.59
C HIS A 413 -33.86 -9.10 -10.38
N ALA A 414 -34.14 -9.03 -11.69
CA ALA A 414 -34.29 -10.21 -12.53
C ALA A 414 -32.97 -11.03 -12.60
N LYS A 415 -31.83 -10.33 -12.68
CA LYS A 415 -30.49 -10.92 -12.60
C LYS A 415 -30.30 -11.73 -11.31
N PHE A 416 -30.59 -11.13 -10.14
CA PHE A 416 -30.43 -11.83 -8.86
C PHE A 416 -31.35 -13.02 -8.70
N MET A 417 -32.57 -12.94 -9.17
CA MET A 417 -33.47 -14.11 -9.15
C MET A 417 -32.94 -15.25 -10.02
N ALA A 418 -32.45 -14.93 -11.20
CA ALA A 418 -31.85 -15.94 -12.10
C ALA A 418 -30.55 -16.55 -11.52
N ILE A 419 -29.74 -15.76 -10.84
CA ILE A 419 -28.56 -16.24 -10.10
C ILE A 419 -28.97 -17.26 -9.04
N VAL A 420 -29.99 -16.94 -8.25
CA VAL A 420 -30.47 -17.83 -7.17
C VAL A 420 -31.03 -19.14 -7.73
N ASP A 421 -31.74 -19.10 -8.84
CA ASP A 421 -32.30 -20.29 -9.51
C ASP A 421 -31.18 -21.17 -10.10
N ASP A 422 -30.15 -20.58 -10.73
CA ASP A 422 -28.97 -21.31 -11.24
C ASP A 422 -28.15 -21.95 -10.11
N ILE A 423 -27.98 -21.24 -8.99
CA ILE A 423 -27.32 -21.79 -7.79
C ILE A 423 -28.13 -22.96 -7.20
N GLU A 424 -29.45 -22.86 -7.13
CA GLU A 424 -30.35 -23.92 -6.64
C GLU A 424 -30.22 -25.21 -7.50
N GLU A 425 -30.21 -25.06 -8.82
CA GLU A 425 -30.02 -26.17 -9.75
C GLU A 425 -28.68 -26.89 -9.50
N ARG A 426 -27.58 -26.13 -9.39
CA ARG A 426 -26.23 -26.69 -9.13
C ARG A 426 -26.13 -27.32 -7.75
N TYR A 427 -26.70 -26.69 -6.74
CA TYR A 427 -26.73 -27.19 -5.36
C TYR A 427 -27.47 -28.53 -5.27
N LEU A 428 -28.59 -28.69 -5.99
CA LEU A 428 -29.35 -29.95 -6.00
C LEU A 428 -28.57 -31.10 -6.65
N VAL A 429 -27.81 -30.83 -7.72
CA VAL A 429 -26.94 -31.81 -8.36
C VAL A 429 -25.73 -32.14 -7.51
N GLY A 430 -25.31 -31.25 -6.64
CA GLY A 430 -24.13 -31.45 -5.79
C GLY A 430 -22.88 -30.73 -6.24
N GLN A 431 -22.95 -29.92 -7.29
CA GLN A 431 -21.83 -29.14 -7.80
C GLN A 431 -21.50 -27.96 -6.86
N PRO A 432 -20.24 -27.76 -6.44
CA PRO A 432 -19.85 -26.59 -5.67
C PRO A 432 -19.92 -25.31 -6.50
N VAL A 433 -20.37 -24.21 -5.87
CA VAL A 433 -20.56 -22.91 -6.50
C VAL A 433 -19.77 -21.83 -5.76
N LEU A 434 -18.92 -21.11 -6.48
CA LEU A 434 -18.27 -19.89 -6.01
C LEU A 434 -18.86 -18.68 -6.73
N VAL A 435 -19.50 -17.79 -5.99
CA VAL A 435 -20.08 -16.56 -6.53
C VAL A 435 -19.18 -15.39 -6.24
N GLY A 436 -18.76 -14.67 -7.29
CA GLY A 436 -18.07 -13.38 -7.19
C GLY A 436 -19.05 -12.22 -7.28
N THR A 437 -19.05 -11.33 -6.28
CA THR A 437 -19.86 -10.11 -6.27
C THR A 437 -18.96 -8.88 -6.24
N ALA A 438 -19.38 -7.75 -6.82
CA ALA A 438 -18.57 -6.55 -6.87
C ALA A 438 -18.59 -5.73 -5.57
N SER A 439 -19.57 -5.94 -4.68
CA SER A 439 -19.67 -5.20 -3.43
C SER A 439 -20.21 -6.04 -2.28
N VAL A 440 -19.92 -5.59 -1.05
CA VAL A 440 -20.46 -6.21 0.17
C VAL A 440 -21.98 -6.16 0.18
N ALA A 441 -22.58 -5.03 -0.19
CA ALA A 441 -24.03 -4.89 -0.25
C ALA A 441 -24.68 -5.92 -1.18
N LYS A 442 -24.08 -6.16 -2.35
CA LYS A 442 -24.57 -7.16 -3.31
C LYS A 442 -24.39 -8.59 -2.78
N SER A 443 -23.33 -8.86 -2.04
CA SER A 443 -23.12 -10.16 -1.40
C SER A 443 -24.16 -10.44 -0.31
N GLU A 444 -24.48 -9.44 0.51
CA GLU A 444 -25.51 -9.53 1.56
C GLU A 444 -26.93 -9.66 0.96
N LEU A 445 -27.22 -8.94 -0.13
CA LEU A 445 -28.48 -9.08 -0.86
C LEU A 445 -28.65 -10.51 -1.40
N LEU A 446 -27.64 -11.05 -2.08
CA LEU A 446 -27.65 -12.42 -2.58
C LEU A 446 -27.82 -13.44 -1.45
N SER A 447 -27.07 -13.26 -0.34
CA SER A 447 -27.20 -14.10 0.85
C SER A 447 -28.64 -14.14 1.36
N SER A 448 -29.32 -12.99 1.48
CA SER A 448 -30.70 -12.92 1.91
C SER A 448 -31.70 -13.64 0.98
N HIS A 449 -31.40 -13.70 -0.31
CA HIS A 449 -32.19 -14.47 -1.28
C HIS A 449 -31.94 -15.97 -1.16
N LEU A 450 -30.68 -16.41 -0.95
CA LEU A 450 -30.34 -17.81 -0.73
C LEU A 450 -30.94 -18.35 0.57
N ASP A 451 -30.94 -17.55 1.65
CA ASP A 451 -31.58 -17.90 2.92
C ASP A 451 -33.09 -18.16 2.74
N ARG A 452 -33.78 -17.32 1.96
CA ARG A 452 -35.23 -17.51 1.67
C ARG A 452 -35.51 -18.80 0.90
N LYS A 453 -34.54 -19.26 0.09
CA LYS A 453 -34.61 -20.54 -0.63
C LYS A 453 -34.16 -21.73 0.23
N GLY A 454 -33.58 -21.49 1.41
CA GLY A 454 -33.06 -22.52 2.30
C GLY A 454 -31.76 -23.17 1.78
N ILE A 455 -30.98 -22.48 0.95
CA ILE A 455 -29.69 -22.94 0.43
C ILE A 455 -28.62 -22.59 1.46
N VAL A 456 -27.95 -23.62 1.98
CA VAL A 456 -26.83 -23.45 2.93
C VAL A 456 -25.65 -22.85 2.18
N HIS A 457 -25.17 -21.71 2.63
CA HIS A 457 -24.07 -20.99 1.98
C HIS A 457 -23.19 -20.28 3.01
N GLN A 458 -22.02 -19.87 2.57
CA GLN A 458 -21.09 -19.04 3.36
C GLN A 458 -20.80 -17.74 2.61
N VAL A 459 -20.76 -16.63 3.37
CA VAL A 459 -20.46 -15.30 2.81
C VAL A 459 -19.08 -14.88 3.27
N LEU A 460 -18.24 -14.51 2.31
CA LEU A 460 -16.93 -13.94 2.51
C LEU A 460 -16.98 -12.46 2.18
N ASN A 461 -16.91 -11.65 3.20
CA ASN A 461 -16.77 -10.21 3.05
C ASN A 461 -15.70 -9.71 4.02
N ALA A 462 -15.32 -8.46 3.87
CA ALA A 462 -14.29 -7.80 4.64
C ALA A 462 -14.44 -7.86 6.18
N LYS A 463 -15.59 -8.27 6.67
CA LYS A 463 -15.85 -8.39 8.11
C LYS A 463 -15.27 -9.68 8.74
N GLN A 464 -14.66 -10.60 7.97
CA GLN A 464 -14.26 -11.93 8.45
C GLN A 464 -12.90 -12.41 7.89
N HIS A 465 -11.89 -11.57 7.86
CA HIS A 465 -10.58 -11.87 7.26
C HIS A 465 -9.89 -13.14 7.76
N GLU A 466 -9.82 -13.33 9.08
CA GLU A 466 -9.14 -14.51 9.66
C GLU A 466 -9.81 -15.83 9.24
N ARG A 467 -11.12 -15.81 9.03
CA ARG A 467 -11.89 -17.01 8.59
C ARG A 467 -11.91 -17.16 7.07
N GLU A 468 -11.49 -16.15 6.33
CA GLU A 468 -11.56 -16.13 4.87
C GLU A 468 -10.78 -17.29 4.25
N ALA A 469 -9.52 -17.46 4.62
CA ALA A 469 -8.67 -18.51 4.09
C ALA A 469 -9.24 -19.92 4.36
N SER A 470 -9.78 -20.15 5.55
CA SER A 470 -10.37 -21.43 5.94
C SER A 470 -11.67 -21.74 5.17
N ILE A 471 -12.50 -20.72 4.92
CA ILE A 471 -13.75 -20.87 4.16
C ILE A 471 -13.46 -21.14 2.69
N VAL A 472 -12.55 -20.36 2.08
CA VAL A 472 -12.18 -20.53 0.66
C VAL A 472 -11.55 -21.90 0.42
N ALA A 473 -10.72 -22.38 1.34
CA ALA A 473 -10.13 -23.71 1.24
C ALA A 473 -11.16 -24.83 1.17
N GLN A 474 -12.39 -24.61 1.66
CA GLN A 474 -13.50 -25.57 1.65
C GLN A 474 -14.53 -25.31 0.53
N ALA A 475 -14.36 -24.27 -0.28
CA ALA A 475 -15.30 -23.89 -1.34
C ALA A 475 -15.43 -24.95 -2.47
N GLY A 476 -14.47 -25.87 -2.58
CA GLY A 476 -14.48 -26.99 -3.53
C GLY A 476 -15.20 -28.26 -3.04
N ARG A 477 -15.81 -28.26 -1.87
CA ARG A 477 -16.53 -29.42 -1.30
C ARG A 477 -17.88 -29.63 -1.97
N LEU A 478 -18.37 -30.85 -1.89
CA LEU A 478 -19.67 -31.24 -2.42
C LEU A 478 -20.79 -30.33 -1.86
N LYS A 479 -21.63 -29.74 -2.73
CA LYS A 479 -22.70 -28.79 -2.38
C LYS A 479 -22.26 -27.51 -1.69
N ALA A 480 -20.98 -27.17 -1.67
CA ALA A 480 -20.55 -25.90 -1.09
C ALA A 480 -21.05 -24.74 -1.94
N VAL A 481 -21.69 -23.75 -1.31
CA VAL A 481 -22.03 -22.46 -1.94
C VAL A 481 -21.29 -21.36 -1.18
N THR A 482 -20.40 -20.69 -1.87
CA THR A 482 -19.57 -19.62 -1.27
C THR A 482 -19.81 -18.33 -2.04
N VAL A 483 -20.29 -17.29 -1.36
CA VAL A 483 -20.48 -15.96 -1.91
C VAL A 483 -19.33 -15.09 -1.43
N ALA A 484 -18.51 -14.59 -2.36
CA ALA A 484 -17.31 -13.83 -2.06
C ALA A 484 -17.30 -12.48 -2.78
N THR A 485 -16.80 -11.42 -2.15
CA THR A 485 -16.43 -10.20 -2.85
C THR A 485 -15.16 -10.44 -3.68
N ASN A 486 -14.91 -9.60 -4.67
CA ASN A 486 -13.86 -9.77 -5.70
C ASN A 486 -12.49 -10.18 -5.21
N MET A 487 -12.07 -9.64 -4.07
CA MET A 487 -10.73 -9.85 -3.53
C MET A 487 -10.66 -11.00 -2.54
N ALA A 488 -11.82 -11.54 -2.09
CA ALA A 488 -11.86 -12.57 -1.08
C ALA A 488 -11.20 -13.88 -1.57
N GLY A 489 -10.28 -14.41 -0.78
CA GLY A 489 -9.58 -15.66 -1.05
C GLY A 489 -8.46 -15.58 -2.08
N ARG A 490 -7.94 -14.39 -2.40
CA ARG A 490 -6.76 -14.25 -3.26
C ARG A 490 -5.55 -14.95 -2.63
N GLY A 491 -4.76 -15.67 -3.44
CA GLY A 491 -3.63 -16.45 -2.94
C GLY A 491 -3.97 -17.76 -2.24
N VAL A 492 -5.28 -18.07 -2.04
CA VAL A 492 -5.73 -19.36 -1.49
C VAL A 492 -6.15 -20.29 -2.62
N ASP A 493 -5.67 -21.53 -2.58
CA ASP A 493 -6.02 -22.55 -3.56
C ASP A 493 -7.34 -23.26 -3.19
N ILE A 494 -8.22 -23.46 -4.17
CA ILE A 494 -9.49 -24.18 -4.02
C ILE A 494 -9.29 -25.56 -4.59
N LEU A 495 -9.22 -26.55 -3.71
CA LEU A 495 -9.09 -27.96 -4.06
C LEU A 495 -10.49 -28.59 -4.17
N LEU A 496 -10.74 -29.37 -5.23
CA LEU A 496 -11.97 -30.16 -5.32
C LEU A 496 -12.01 -31.18 -4.20
N GLY A 497 -13.15 -31.28 -3.51
CA GLY A 497 -13.31 -32.08 -2.30
C GLY A 497 -12.87 -31.40 -0.99
N GLY A 498 -12.26 -30.19 -1.07
CA GLY A 498 -11.78 -29.42 0.07
C GLY A 498 -10.31 -29.64 0.41
N ASN A 499 -9.79 -28.81 1.30
CA ASN A 499 -8.41 -28.90 1.79
C ASN A 499 -8.33 -29.74 3.07
N PRO A 500 -7.65 -30.89 3.06
CA PRO A 500 -7.58 -31.79 4.22
C PRO A 500 -6.81 -31.19 5.39
N ASP A 501 -5.74 -30.42 5.15
CA ASP A 501 -4.97 -29.77 6.21
C ASP A 501 -5.82 -28.75 6.97
N ALA A 502 -6.57 -27.90 6.25
CA ALA A 502 -7.47 -26.94 6.88
C ALA A 502 -8.62 -27.59 7.68
N LEU A 503 -9.07 -28.79 7.27
CA LEU A 503 -10.04 -29.56 8.05
C LEU A 503 -9.44 -30.13 9.33
N VAL A 504 -8.19 -30.59 9.26
CA VAL A 504 -7.45 -31.06 10.44
C VAL A 504 -7.22 -29.94 11.42
N ASP A 505 -6.76 -28.78 10.93
CA ASP A 505 -6.48 -27.61 11.77
C ASP A 505 -7.77 -27.11 12.47
N ALA A 506 -8.90 -27.09 11.75
CA ALA A 506 -10.21 -26.76 12.33
C ALA A 506 -10.66 -27.76 13.41
N GLU A 507 -10.43 -29.06 13.20
CA GLU A 507 -10.74 -30.12 14.17
C GLU A 507 -9.83 -30.02 15.41
N LEU A 508 -8.52 -29.75 15.24
CA LEU A 508 -7.58 -29.56 16.34
C LEU A 508 -7.96 -28.31 17.16
N ALA A 509 -8.29 -27.21 16.51
CA ALA A 509 -8.79 -26.01 17.18
C ALA A 509 -10.10 -26.27 17.95
N ALA A 510 -11.04 -27.04 17.38
CA ALA A 510 -12.27 -27.45 18.06
C ALA A 510 -12.02 -28.31 19.28
N ARG A 511 -10.93 -29.06 19.30
CA ARG A 511 -10.48 -29.87 20.48
C ARG A 511 -9.67 -29.05 21.48
N GLY A 512 -9.38 -27.76 21.18
CA GLY A 512 -8.57 -26.88 22.01
C GLY A 512 -7.07 -27.21 21.98
N LEU A 513 -6.59 -27.94 20.97
CA LEU A 513 -5.18 -28.28 20.80
C LEU A 513 -4.48 -27.19 19.97
N THR A 514 -3.38 -26.65 20.49
CA THR A 514 -2.55 -25.63 19.85
C THR A 514 -1.16 -26.17 19.48
N PRO A 515 -0.47 -25.60 18.48
CA PRO A 515 0.90 -25.98 18.17
C PRO A 515 1.81 -25.81 19.39
N GLY A 516 2.39 -26.92 19.87
CA GLY A 516 3.20 -26.96 21.10
C GLY A 516 2.63 -27.86 22.17
N ASP A 517 1.38 -28.30 22.06
CA ASP A 517 0.80 -29.31 22.96
C ASP A 517 1.31 -30.69 22.59
N ASP A 518 1.61 -31.54 23.60
CA ASP A 518 2.18 -32.87 23.41
C ASP A 518 1.30 -33.80 22.54
N GLU A 519 -0.01 -33.55 22.52
CA GLU A 519 -0.99 -34.34 21.76
C GLU A 519 -1.23 -33.79 20.36
N PHE A 520 -0.76 -32.55 20.02
CA PHE A 520 -1.04 -31.88 18.75
C PHE A 520 -0.54 -32.70 17.57
N ASP A 521 0.77 -32.98 17.51
CA ASP A 521 1.38 -33.69 16.39
C ASP A 521 0.87 -35.14 16.23
N SER A 522 0.62 -35.83 17.33
CA SER A 522 0.07 -37.19 17.29
C SER A 522 -1.35 -37.19 16.73
N THR A 523 -2.21 -36.28 17.20
CA THR A 523 -3.60 -36.15 16.76
C THR A 523 -3.67 -35.70 15.30
N ARG A 524 -2.80 -34.75 14.89
CA ARG A 524 -2.68 -34.32 13.49
C ARG A 524 -2.30 -35.48 12.58
N SER A 525 -1.33 -36.30 12.99
CA SER A 525 -0.87 -37.45 12.22
C SER A 525 -1.94 -38.54 12.07
N GLU A 526 -2.85 -38.68 13.02
CA GLU A 526 -4.00 -39.59 12.95
C GLU A 526 -5.12 -39.06 12.05
N LEU A 527 -5.44 -37.78 12.18
CA LEU A 527 -6.57 -37.14 11.45
C LEU A 527 -6.27 -36.90 9.97
N LEU A 528 -5.03 -36.53 9.64
CA LEU A 528 -4.66 -36.12 8.26
C LEU A 528 -4.92 -37.22 7.22
N PRO A 529 -4.57 -38.50 7.40
CA PRO A 529 -4.88 -39.54 6.45
C PRO A 529 -6.38 -39.74 6.24
N LYS A 530 -7.18 -39.66 7.30
CA LYS A 530 -8.63 -39.77 7.25
C LYS A 530 -9.27 -38.66 6.40
N TYR A 531 -8.87 -37.41 6.66
CA TYR A 531 -9.39 -36.29 5.89
C TYR A 531 -8.89 -36.28 4.44
N LYS A 532 -7.65 -36.75 4.18
CA LYS A 532 -7.14 -36.93 2.80
C LYS A 532 -8.00 -37.92 2.02
N GLU A 533 -8.36 -39.06 2.59
CA GLU A 533 -9.23 -40.04 1.96
C GLU A 533 -10.64 -39.49 1.71
N GLN A 534 -11.22 -38.82 2.71
CA GLN A 534 -12.54 -38.19 2.58
C GLN A 534 -12.54 -37.11 1.45
N CYS A 535 -11.58 -36.19 1.45
CA CYS A 535 -11.47 -35.17 0.43
C CYS A 535 -11.25 -35.76 -0.97
N ALA A 536 -10.48 -36.84 -1.10
CA ALA A 536 -10.26 -37.51 -2.37
C ALA A 536 -11.55 -38.14 -2.94
N LEU A 537 -12.38 -38.77 -2.09
CA LEU A 537 -13.67 -39.32 -2.50
C LEU A 537 -14.68 -38.22 -2.90
N GLU A 538 -14.73 -37.12 -2.13
CA GLU A 538 -15.56 -35.98 -2.47
C GLU A 538 -15.08 -35.33 -3.78
N ALA A 539 -13.77 -35.20 -4.01
CA ALA A 539 -13.18 -34.65 -5.22
C ALA A 539 -13.61 -35.42 -6.47
N GLU A 540 -13.58 -36.77 -6.41
CA GLU A 540 -14.01 -37.58 -7.53
C GLU A 540 -15.49 -37.35 -7.87
N THR A 541 -16.33 -37.26 -6.84
CA THR A 541 -17.76 -36.96 -7.00
C THR A 541 -17.97 -35.58 -7.63
N VAL A 542 -17.23 -34.57 -7.15
CA VAL A 542 -17.32 -33.21 -7.67
C VAL A 542 -16.83 -33.14 -9.13
N ARG A 543 -15.79 -33.88 -9.51
CA ARG A 543 -15.33 -34.00 -10.92
C ARG A 543 -16.41 -34.53 -11.84
N VAL A 544 -17.12 -35.58 -11.42
CA VAL A 544 -18.24 -36.15 -12.18
C VAL A 544 -19.37 -35.11 -12.37
N HIS A 545 -19.60 -34.24 -11.41
CA HIS A 545 -20.58 -33.18 -11.47
C HIS A 545 -20.10 -31.91 -12.21
N GLY A 546 -18.93 -31.96 -12.90
CA GLY A 546 -18.40 -30.86 -13.70
C GLY A 546 -17.42 -29.94 -12.98
N GLY A 547 -16.95 -30.31 -11.78
CA GLY A 547 -15.98 -29.53 -11.02
C GLY A 547 -16.57 -28.28 -10.36
N LEU A 548 -15.71 -27.30 -10.02
CA LEU A 548 -16.16 -26.05 -9.42
C LEU A 548 -16.84 -25.14 -10.46
N TYR A 549 -18.06 -24.71 -10.15
CA TYR A 549 -18.76 -23.69 -10.91
C TYR A 549 -18.47 -22.29 -10.35
N VAL A 550 -17.98 -21.40 -11.20
CA VAL A 550 -17.69 -20.00 -10.85
C VAL A 550 -18.72 -19.09 -11.51
N LEU A 551 -19.46 -18.35 -10.68
CA LEU A 551 -20.48 -17.42 -11.10
C LEU A 551 -20.05 -15.99 -10.77
N GLY A 552 -20.02 -15.08 -11.77
CA GLY A 552 -19.86 -13.64 -11.56
C GLY A 552 -21.20 -12.94 -11.58
N SER A 553 -21.55 -12.16 -10.55
CA SER A 553 -22.81 -11.43 -10.50
C SER A 553 -22.81 -10.16 -11.34
N GLU A 554 -21.64 -9.72 -11.80
CA GLU A 554 -21.44 -8.59 -12.69
C GLU A 554 -20.01 -8.63 -13.28
N ARG A 555 -19.75 -7.80 -14.29
CA ARG A 555 -18.39 -7.59 -14.82
C ARG A 555 -17.69 -6.53 -13.98
N HIS A 556 -16.40 -6.79 -13.72
CA HIS A 556 -15.55 -5.86 -13.02
C HIS A 556 -15.04 -4.75 -13.96
N GLU A 557 -14.48 -3.70 -13.40
CA GLU A 557 -13.86 -2.62 -14.14
C GLU A 557 -12.71 -3.10 -15.05
N SER A 558 -12.00 -4.16 -14.65
CA SER A 558 -10.93 -4.75 -15.42
C SER A 558 -11.24 -6.19 -15.82
N ARG A 559 -10.98 -6.53 -17.09
CA ARG A 559 -11.06 -7.91 -17.63
C ARG A 559 -10.12 -8.86 -16.87
N ARG A 560 -9.06 -8.33 -16.31
CA ARG A 560 -8.09 -9.06 -15.50
C ARG A 560 -8.75 -9.66 -14.26
N ILE A 561 -9.55 -8.87 -13.54
CA ILE A 561 -10.30 -9.34 -12.34
C ILE A 561 -11.30 -10.43 -12.73
N ASP A 562 -12.01 -10.28 -13.85
CA ASP A 562 -12.89 -11.32 -14.37
C ASP A 562 -12.12 -12.63 -14.65
N ASN A 563 -10.93 -12.53 -15.25
CA ASN A 563 -10.09 -13.69 -15.53
C ASN A 563 -9.52 -14.33 -14.26
N GLN A 564 -9.22 -13.56 -13.23
CA GLN A 564 -8.82 -14.08 -11.92
C GLN A 564 -9.96 -14.84 -11.24
N LEU A 565 -11.19 -14.33 -11.33
CA LEU A 565 -12.37 -15.02 -10.82
C LEU A 565 -12.59 -16.34 -11.57
N ARG A 566 -12.62 -16.32 -12.91
CA ARG A 566 -12.69 -17.55 -13.72
C ARG A 566 -11.58 -18.54 -13.40
N GLY A 567 -10.36 -18.05 -13.16
CA GLY A 567 -9.17 -18.85 -12.83
C GLY A 567 -9.26 -19.61 -11.50
N ARG A 568 -10.31 -19.40 -10.71
CA ARG A 568 -10.58 -20.19 -9.50
C ARG A 568 -11.01 -21.62 -9.84
N SER A 569 -11.51 -21.87 -11.03
CA SER A 569 -12.00 -23.15 -11.54
C SER A 569 -11.13 -23.70 -12.67
N GLY A 570 -11.14 -25.02 -12.87
CA GLY A 570 -10.42 -25.70 -13.95
C GLY A 570 -8.91 -25.71 -13.75
N ARG A 571 -8.41 -26.00 -12.56
CA ARG A 571 -6.99 -26.02 -12.19
C ARG A 571 -6.37 -27.38 -12.44
N GLN A 572 -5.12 -27.43 -12.89
CA GLN A 572 -4.33 -28.65 -13.09
C GLN A 572 -5.03 -29.76 -13.87
N GLY A 573 -5.89 -29.38 -14.86
CA GLY A 573 -6.66 -30.31 -15.67
C GLY A 573 -7.95 -30.82 -15.03
N ASP A 574 -8.38 -30.29 -13.88
CA ASP A 574 -9.70 -30.54 -13.33
C ASP A 574 -10.78 -29.91 -14.21
N PRO A 575 -11.97 -30.55 -14.34
CA PRO A 575 -13.12 -29.92 -15.00
C PRO A 575 -13.59 -28.69 -14.20
N GLY A 576 -14.27 -27.80 -14.91
CA GLY A 576 -14.81 -26.59 -14.29
C GLY A 576 -15.71 -25.81 -15.23
N GLU A 577 -16.46 -24.89 -14.70
CA GLU A 577 -17.39 -24.07 -15.45
C GLU A 577 -17.38 -22.64 -14.93
N SER A 578 -17.58 -21.66 -15.82
CA SER A 578 -17.78 -20.27 -15.40
C SER A 578 -18.87 -19.58 -16.20
N ARG A 579 -19.62 -18.67 -15.56
CA ARG A 579 -20.62 -17.82 -16.19
C ARG A 579 -20.76 -16.49 -15.48
N PHE A 580 -21.05 -15.43 -16.23
CA PHE A 580 -21.40 -14.13 -15.68
C PHE A 580 -22.87 -13.82 -15.92
N PHE A 581 -23.51 -13.26 -14.90
CA PHE A 581 -24.87 -12.73 -14.92
C PHE A 581 -24.79 -11.21 -14.79
N LEU A 582 -25.31 -10.51 -15.76
CA LEU A 582 -25.17 -9.08 -15.94
C LEU A 582 -26.51 -8.40 -16.00
N SER A 583 -26.58 -7.12 -15.62
CA SER A 583 -27.75 -6.26 -15.80
C SER A 583 -27.36 -4.98 -16.55
N LEU A 584 -28.31 -4.40 -17.25
CA LEU A 584 -28.14 -3.07 -17.85
C LEU A 584 -28.07 -1.97 -16.77
N GLU A 585 -28.52 -2.29 -15.54
CA GLU A 585 -28.46 -1.41 -14.38
C GLU A 585 -27.14 -1.52 -13.61
N ASP A 586 -26.25 -2.47 -13.92
CA ASP A 586 -24.93 -2.61 -13.30
C ASP A 586 -24.09 -1.34 -13.53
N ASP A 587 -23.29 -0.95 -12.55
CA ASP A 587 -22.55 0.32 -12.56
C ASP A 587 -21.67 0.49 -13.80
N LEU A 588 -20.96 -0.54 -14.21
CA LEU A 588 -20.18 -0.52 -15.45
C LEU A 588 -21.03 -0.22 -16.69
N MET A 589 -22.24 -0.78 -16.75
CA MET A 589 -23.15 -0.56 -17.87
C MET A 589 -23.77 0.82 -17.84
N ARG A 590 -24.15 1.30 -16.66
CA ARG A 590 -24.76 2.62 -16.45
C ARG A 590 -23.81 3.76 -16.79
N LEU A 591 -22.55 3.66 -16.38
CA LEU A 591 -21.56 4.73 -16.53
C LEU A 591 -20.92 4.77 -17.91
N PHE A 592 -20.69 3.61 -18.56
CA PHE A 592 -19.83 3.54 -19.74
C PHE A 592 -20.49 2.96 -20.98
N ALA A 593 -21.65 2.30 -20.88
CA ALA A 593 -22.40 1.79 -22.02
C ALA A 593 -23.53 2.74 -22.46
N THR A 594 -23.34 4.05 -22.33
CA THR A 594 -24.29 5.08 -22.73
C THR A 594 -24.43 5.15 -24.26
N GLY A 595 -25.64 5.10 -24.77
CA GLY A 595 -25.93 5.29 -26.18
C GLY A 595 -27.15 4.53 -26.73
N ALA A 596 -27.30 4.50 -28.04
CA ALA A 596 -28.43 3.91 -28.74
C ALA A 596 -28.71 2.43 -28.43
N VAL A 597 -27.72 1.70 -27.87
CA VAL A 597 -27.86 0.28 -27.53
C VAL A 597 -28.74 0.10 -26.29
N SER A 598 -28.59 0.90 -25.24
CA SER A 598 -29.40 0.79 -24.02
C SER A 598 -30.87 1.10 -24.30
N SER A 599 -31.15 2.17 -25.03
CA SER A 599 -32.53 2.59 -25.36
C SER A 599 -33.26 1.65 -26.33
N ILE A 600 -32.56 0.89 -27.17
CA ILE A 600 -33.13 -0.13 -28.02
C ILE A 600 -33.44 -1.40 -27.21
N LEU A 601 -32.51 -1.81 -26.32
CA LEU A 601 -32.68 -2.99 -25.48
C LEU A 601 -33.79 -2.83 -24.44
N GLU A 602 -33.94 -1.65 -23.84
CA GLU A 602 -35.01 -1.33 -22.90
C GLU A 602 -36.42 -1.48 -23.48
N ARG A 603 -36.59 -1.23 -24.79
CA ARG A 603 -37.89 -1.23 -25.46
C ARG A 603 -38.27 -2.57 -26.08
N THR A 604 -37.34 -3.50 -26.29
CA THR A 604 -37.56 -4.65 -27.20
C THR A 604 -37.66 -6.00 -26.47
N PHE A 605 -37.12 -6.13 -25.24
CA PHE A 605 -37.03 -7.41 -24.51
C PHE A 605 -37.85 -7.43 -23.21
N PRO A 606 -38.46 -8.62 -22.86
CA PRO A 606 -39.08 -8.85 -21.56
C PRO A 606 -38.04 -8.76 -20.41
N ASP A 607 -38.51 -8.44 -19.21
CA ASP A 607 -37.62 -8.21 -18.06
C ASP A 607 -36.95 -9.49 -17.53
N ASP A 608 -37.62 -10.66 -17.70
CA ASP A 608 -37.25 -11.95 -17.10
C ASP A 608 -36.46 -12.88 -18.01
N ILE A 609 -36.20 -12.50 -19.27
CA ILE A 609 -35.53 -13.37 -20.25
C ILE A 609 -34.09 -12.84 -20.50
N PRO A 610 -33.06 -13.69 -20.40
CA PRO A 610 -31.69 -13.28 -20.69
C PRO A 610 -31.51 -12.87 -22.15
N ILE A 611 -30.82 -11.79 -22.38
CA ILE A 611 -30.50 -11.25 -23.70
C ILE A 611 -29.16 -11.88 -24.14
N GLU A 612 -29.23 -12.83 -25.05
CA GLU A 612 -28.04 -13.40 -25.68
C GLU A 612 -27.73 -12.65 -26.98
N ASN A 613 -26.97 -11.60 -26.94
CA ASN A 613 -26.61 -10.83 -28.11
C ASN A 613 -25.12 -10.46 -28.13
N LYS A 614 -24.43 -10.85 -29.20
CA LYS A 614 -23.00 -10.51 -29.42
C LYS A 614 -22.73 -9.01 -29.43
N MET A 615 -23.72 -8.16 -29.69
CA MET A 615 -23.56 -6.71 -29.61
C MET A 615 -23.40 -6.22 -28.16
N VAL A 616 -24.16 -6.83 -27.22
CA VAL A 616 -24.07 -6.51 -25.80
C VAL A 616 -22.72 -6.91 -25.23
N SER A 617 -22.25 -8.13 -25.52
CA SER A 617 -20.91 -8.57 -25.09
C SER A 617 -19.79 -7.65 -25.61
N ARG A 618 -19.90 -7.14 -26.84
CA ARG A 618 -18.95 -6.17 -27.39
C ARG A 618 -19.03 -4.80 -26.72
N ALA A 619 -20.26 -4.38 -26.34
CA ALA A 619 -20.45 -3.12 -25.63
C ALA A 619 -19.80 -3.18 -24.23
N ILE A 620 -19.97 -4.29 -23.53
CA ILE A 620 -19.35 -4.55 -22.23
C ILE A 620 -17.82 -4.55 -22.35
N GLU A 621 -17.26 -5.29 -23.31
CA GLU A 621 -15.81 -5.32 -23.56
C GLU A 621 -15.25 -3.91 -23.85
N LYS A 622 -16.01 -3.11 -24.62
CA LYS A 622 -15.62 -1.72 -24.90
C LYS A 622 -15.70 -0.87 -23.64
N ALA A 623 -16.72 -1.03 -22.78
CA ALA A 623 -16.84 -0.32 -21.51
C ALA A 623 -15.64 -0.62 -20.61
N GLN A 624 -15.32 -1.90 -20.40
CA GLN A 624 -14.14 -2.31 -19.62
C GLN A 624 -12.85 -1.73 -20.18
N THR A 625 -12.65 -1.80 -21.49
CA THR A 625 -11.45 -1.22 -22.13
C THR A 625 -11.35 0.31 -21.92
N THR A 626 -12.48 1.00 -21.90
CA THR A 626 -12.51 2.45 -21.63
C THR A 626 -12.13 2.75 -20.19
N VAL A 627 -12.65 1.99 -19.22
CA VAL A 627 -12.31 2.13 -17.79
C VAL A 627 -10.85 1.77 -17.55
N GLU A 628 -10.36 0.65 -18.08
CA GLU A 628 -8.96 0.25 -18.01
C GLU A 628 -8.03 1.37 -18.53
N GLY A 629 -8.37 1.96 -19.68
CA GLY A 629 -7.62 3.07 -20.27
C GLY A 629 -7.61 4.32 -19.39
N ARG A 630 -8.77 4.67 -18.79
CA ARG A 630 -8.87 5.81 -17.86
C ARG A 630 -8.05 5.58 -16.59
N ASN A 631 -8.15 4.40 -16.01
CA ASN A 631 -7.37 4.04 -14.82
C ASN A 631 -5.86 4.06 -15.08
N ALA A 632 -5.43 3.57 -16.25
CA ALA A 632 -4.03 3.66 -16.69
C ALA A 632 -3.55 5.12 -16.85
N GLU A 633 -4.41 6.02 -17.37
CA GLU A 633 -4.08 7.45 -17.49
C GLU A 633 -3.95 8.09 -16.10
N ILE A 634 -4.85 7.80 -15.16
CA ILE A 634 -4.78 8.30 -13.77
C ILE A 634 -3.45 7.85 -13.12
N ARG A 635 -3.08 6.56 -13.21
CA ARG A 635 -1.80 6.08 -12.64
C ARG A 635 -0.60 6.78 -13.26
N LYS A 636 -0.65 7.01 -14.58
CA LYS A 636 0.40 7.71 -15.30
C LYS A 636 0.51 9.19 -14.88
N GLU A 637 -0.62 9.84 -14.63
CA GLU A 637 -0.63 11.22 -14.11
C GLU A 637 -0.06 11.26 -12.70
N VAL A 638 -0.50 10.39 -11.79
CA VAL A 638 0.05 10.29 -10.44
C VAL A 638 1.57 10.13 -10.49
N LEU A 639 2.08 9.24 -11.33
CA LEU A 639 3.53 9.04 -11.49
C LEU A 639 4.24 10.29 -12.00
N LYS A 640 3.69 11.00 -13.01
CA LYS A 640 4.32 12.20 -13.58
C LYS A 640 4.42 13.34 -12.55
N TYR A 641 3.41 13.50 -11.71
CA TYR A 641 3.45 14.50 -10.65
C TYR A 641 4.40 14.08 -9.52
N ASP A 642 4.42 12.81 -9.14
CA ASP A 642 5.34 12.32 -8.11
C ASP A 642 6.80 12.26 -8.58
N GLU A 643 7.08 12.19 -9.90
CA GLU A 643 8.45 12.18 -10.42
C GLU A 643 9.23 13.44 -10.02
N VAL A 644 8.56 14.60 -9.95
CA VAL A 644 9.17 15.86 -9.48
C VAL A 644 9.55 15.75 -8.00
N LEU A 645 8.61 15.29 -7.18
CA LEU A 645 8.88 15.04 -5.75
C LEU A 645 9.94 13.96 -5.55
N ASN A 646 9.96 12.94 -6.42
CA ASN A 646 10.93 11.85 -6.34
C ASN A 646 12.37 12.33 -6.58
N GLU A 647 12.60 13.22 -7.54
CA GLU A 647 13.94 13.81 -7.74
C GLU A 647 14.35 14.67 -6.54
N GLN A 648 13.45 15.46 -5.99
CA GLN A 648 13.69 16.24 -4.78
C GLN A 648 13.97 15.35 -3.56
N ARG A 649 13.18 14.27 -3.40
CA ARG A 649 13.33 13.26 -2.35
C ARG A 649 14.70 12.61 -2.38
N LYS A 650 15.20 12.24 -3.56
CA LYS A 650 16.54 11.65 -3.73
C LYS A 650 17.61 12.58 -3.15
N VAL A 651 17.58 13.85 -3.54
CA VAL A 651 18.56 14.85 -3.07
C VAL A 651 18.50 15.00 -1.54
N ILE A 652 17.32 15.15 -0.98
CA ILE A 652 17.14 15.32 0.48
C ILE A 652 17.58 14.06 1.24
N TYR A 653 17.21 12.88 0.75
CA TYR A 653 17.54 11.62 1.42
C TYR A 653 19.03 11.26 1.29
N GLU A 654 19.68 11.60 0.16
CA GLU A 654 21.13 11.49 0.01
C GLU A 654 21.85 12.45 0.95
N LEU A 655 21.42 13.71 1.03
CA LEU A 655 21.95 14.70 1.97
C LEU A 655 21.85 14.19 3.42
N ARG A 656 20.67 13.72 3.78
CA ARG A 656 20.38 13.19 5.11
C ARG A 656 21.23 11.96 5.42
N ARG A 657 21.40 11.07 4.44
CA ARG A 657 22.22 9.87 4.57
C ARG A 657 23.70 10.19 4.76
N GLY A 658 24.25 11.18 4.03
CA GLY A 658 25.63 11.64 4.21
C GLY A 658 25.89 12.11 5.64
N VAL A 659 24.95 12.88 6.21
CA VAL A 659 25.02 13.33 7.60
C VAL A 659 25.01 12.16 8.59
N LEU A 660 24.18 11.12 8.35
CA LEU A 660 24.10 9.93 9.20
C LEU A 660 25.36 9.06 9.09
N ASP A 661 25.91 8.90 7.87
CA ASP A 661 27.12 8.09 7.62
C ASP A 661 28.40 8.72 8.18
N GLY A 662 28.31 9.95 8.71
CA GLY A 662 29.40 10.61 9.41
C GLY A 662 30.30 11.45 8.49
N GLU A 663 29.73 12.05 7.44
CA GLU A 663 30.41 13.07 6.64
C GLU A 663 31.07 14.15 7.54
N ASP A 664 32.23 14.67 7.14
CA ASP A 664 32.89 15.74 7.90
C ASP A 664 32.09 17.04 7.75
N LEU A 665 31.23 17.27 8.74
CA LEU A 665 30.39 18.46 8.78
C LEU A 665 31.13 19.77 8.95
N LYS A 666 32.42 19.75 9.38
CA LYS A 666 33.24 20.96 9.53
C LYS A 666 33.45 21.63 8.18
N GLU A 667 33.96 20.87 7.21
CA GLU A 667 34.21 21.39 5.85
C GLU A 667 32.91 21.94 5.25
N ARG A 668 31.84 21.13 5.33
CA ARG A 668 30.51 21.54 4.85
C ARG A 668 29.96 22.78 5.57
N THR A 669 30.11 22.89 6.88
CA THR A 669 29.69 24.07 7.67
C THR A 669 30.41 25.32 7.19
N LEU A 670 31.72 25.23 6.91
CA LEU A 670 32.50 26.35 6.39
C LEU A 670 32.08 26.73 4.96
N GLU A 671 31.78 25.78 4.10
CA GLU A 671 31.24 26.02 2.73
C GLU A 671 29.86 26.70 2.78
N ILE A 672 28.96 26.23 3.65
CA ILE A 672 27.63 26.83 3.84
C ILE A 672 27.76 28.24 4.42
N LEU A 673 28.69 28.45 5.37
CA LEU A 673 28.96 29.76 5.96
C LEU A 673 29.45 30.74 4.89
N ASP A 674 30.42 30.34 4.06
CA ASP A 674 30.94 31.12 2.95
C ASP A 674 29.82 31.57 2.01
N SER A 675 29.03 30.61 1.51
CA SER A 675 27.94 30.87 0.57
C SER A 675 26.81 31.73 1.17
N SER A 676 26.45 31.49 2.44
CA SER A 676 25.41 32.26 3.13
C SER A 676 25.83 33.70 3.37
N LEU A 677 27.06 33.93 3.75
CA LEU A 677 27.60 35.28 3.96
C LEU A 677 27.80 36.04 2.63
N ASP A 678 28.23 35.34 1.56
CA ASP A 678 28.26 35.97 0.21
C ASP A 678 26.87 36.43 -0.22
N GLY A 679 25.85 35.62 0.02
CA GLY A 679 24.46 36.00 -0.21
C GLY A 679 24.04 37.25 0.54
N VAL A 680 24.31 37.31 1.87
CA VAL A 680 23.98 38.45 2.73
C VAL A 680 24.70 39.75 2.29
N VAL A 681 26.01 39.64 2.03
CA VAL A 681 26.81 40.78 1.54
C VAL A 681 26.35 41.18 0.15
N GLY A 682 25.98 40.22 -0.71
CA GLY A 682 25.44 40.43 -2.03
C GLY A 682 24.14 41.24 -2.06
N GLU A 683 23.25 40.94 -1.11
CA GLU A 683 21.93 41.62 -1.00
C GLU A 683 22.01 42.99 -0.35
N THR A 684 22.89 43.14 0.60
CA THR A 684 23.00 44.43 1.36
C THR A 684 23.98 45.41 0.76
N CYS A 685 24.99 44.91 0.02
CA CYS A 685 26.02 45.74 -0.61
C CYS A 685 25.74 45.84 -2.14
N GLN A 686 24.60 46.43 -2.52
CA GLN A 686 24.20 46.61 -3.93
C GLN A 686 24.67 47.97 -4.45
N GLY A 687 25.35 47.97 -5.60
CA GLY A 687 25.82 49.17 -6.27
C GLY A 687 27.32 49.15 -6.56
N GLU A 688 27.80 50.15 -7.35
CA GLU A 688 29.21 50.26 -7.72
C GLU A 688 30.09 51.03 -6.66
N PHE A 689 29.44 51.70 -5.69
CA PHE A 689 30.10 52.55 -4.73
C PHE A 689 29.69 52.14 -3.31
N VAL A 690 30.66 52.16 -2.40
CA VAL A 690 30.50 51.75 -1.00
C VAL A 690 29.46 52.62 -0.24
N GLU A 691 29.31 53.90 -0.64
CA GLU A 691 28.32 54.81 -0.06
C GLU A 691 26.87 54.42 -0.35
N ALA A 692 26.64 53.51 -1.30
CA ALA A 692 25.31 53.01 -1.62
C ALA A 692 24.95 51.74 -0.85
N PHE A 693 25.86 51.19 -0.07
CA PHE A 693 25.67 49.94 0.70
C PHE A 693 24.84 50.19 1.96
N ASP A 694 23.97 49.24 2.28
CA ASP A 694 23.12 49.28 3.47
C ASP A 694 23.83 48.59 4.65
N PHE A 695 24.75 49.28 5.31
CA PHE A 695 25.52 48.76 6.41
C PHE A 695 24.68 48.50 7.69
N GLU A 696 23.59 49.27 7.89
CA GLU A 696 22.69 49.02 9.02
C GLU A 696 22.00 47.67 8.83
N ARG A 697 21.48 47.40 7.65
CA ARG A 697 20.88 46.14 7.28
C ARG A 697 21.92 45.00 7.33
N LEU A 698 23.11 45.18 6.80
CA LEU A 698 24.21 44.22 6.86
C LEU A 698 24.50 43.80 8.29
N THR A 699 24.70 44.74 9.19
CA THR A 699 25.00 44.46 10.63
C THR A 699 23.86 43.71 11.29
N VAL A 700 22.58 44.00 10.98
CA VAL A 700 21.43 43.28 11.51
C VAL A 700 21.42 41.85 10.98
N GLU A 701 21.60 41.64 9.67
CA GLU A 701 21.61 40.32 9.05
C GLU A 701 22.78 39.46 9.58
N LEU A 702 23.98 40.02 9.70
CA LEU A 702 25.13 39.30 10.30
C LEU A 702 24.86 38.85 11.74
N ASN A 703 24.21 39.71 12.51
CA ASN A 703 23.80 39.37 13.88
C ASN A 703 22.72 38.28 13.94
N LEU A 704 22.06 37.90 12.85
CA LEU A 704 21.20 36.71 12.82
C LEU A 704 22.02 35.44 12.74
N PHE A 705 23.21 35.46 12.16
CA PHE A 705 24.07 34.29 12.02
C PHE A 705 24.97 34.12 13.28
N TYR A 706 25.75 35.14 13.62
CA TYR A 706 26.66 35.12 14.78
C TYR A 706 26.75 36.50 15.44
N PRO A 707 27.21 36.61 16.68
CA PRO A 707 27.43 37.91 17.31
C PRO A 707 28.63 38.60 16.67
N THR A 708 28.39 39.43 15.65
CA THR A 708 29.47 40.17 14.98
C THR A 708 30.00 41.33 15.86
N GLY A 709 31.29 41.50 15.82
CA GLY A 709 31.98 42.66 16.44
C GLY A 709 32.00 43.88 15.51
N PHE A 710 31.61 43.73 14.27
CA PHE A 710 31.59 44.84 13.32
C PHE A 710 30.45 45.83 13.62
N GLY A 711 30.82 47.11 13.87
CA GLY A 711 29.87 48.21 13.85
C GLY A 711 29.75 48.79 12.46
N VAL A 712 28.70 49.64 12.26
CA VAL A 712 28.49 50.37 10.98
C VAL A 712 29.70 51.21 10.59
N GLU A 713 30.37 51.86 11.60
CA GLU A 713 31.54 52.71 11.38
C GLU A 713 32.74 51.92 10.82
N GLU A 714 32.95 50.67 11.30
CA GLU A 714 34.07 49.82 10.86
C GLU A 714 33.85 49.28 9.44
N LEU A 715 32.62 48.93 9.09
CA LEU A 715 32.26 48.45 7.79
C LEU A 715 32.35 49.58 6.70
N THR A 716 32.15 50.82 7.09
CA THR A 716 32.25 51.99 6.16
C THR A 716 33.69 52.31 5.78
N GLU A 717 34.69 51.84 6.52
CA GLU A 717 36.10 51.98 6.15
C GLU A 717 36.56 51.07 5.01
N ALA A 718 35.77 50.05 4.65
CA ALA A 718 36.05 49.12 3.56
C ALA A 718 36.05 49.81 2.22
N VAL A 719 36.89 49.38 1.29
CA VAL A 719 37.07 49.97 -0.05
C VAL A 719 36.25 49.26 -1.12
N SER A 720 35.85 48.02 -0.88
CA SER A 720 35.08 47.24 -1.83
C SER A 720 34.21 46.17 -1.16
N LYS A 721 33.21 45.65 -1.89
CA LYS A 721 32.35 44.55 -1.45
C LYS A 721 33.15 43.28 -1.12
N GLU A 722 34.17 42.97 -1.92
CA GLU A 722 35.04 41.79 -1.72
C GLU A 722 35.79 41.91 -0.39
N GLN A 723 36.27 43.13 -0.06
CA GLN A 723 36.95 43.32 1.21
C GLN A 723 36.01 43.14 2.42
N ILE A 724 34.76 43.59 2.31
CA ILE A 724 33.74 43.42 3.35
C ILE A 724 33.49 41.92 3.50
N PHE A 725 33.30 41.23 2.42
CA PHE A 725 33.06 39.77 2.46
C PHE A 725 34.22 39.01 3.09
N GLU A 726 35.46 39.26 2.68
CA GLU A 726 36.65 38.62 3.25
C GLU A 726 36.80 38.89 4.75
N SER A 727 36.52 40.11 5.22
CA SER A 727 36.60 40.51 6.62
C SER A 727 35.51 39.80 7.44
N VAL A 728 34.27 39.79 6.96
CA VAL A 728 33.12 39.14 7.60
C VAL A 728 33.32 37.63 7.66
N LEU A 729 33.78 37.02 6.57
CA LEU A 729 34.05 35.58 6.52
C LEU A 729 35.16 35.16 7.48
N ALA A 730 36.23 35.99 7.57
CA ALA A 730 37.35 35.73 8.50
C ALA A 730 36.87 35.80 9.96
N GLU A 731 36.07 36.79 10.32
CA GLU A 731 35.50 36.91 11.66
C GLU A 731 34.56 35.73 11.99
N ALA A 732 33.65 35.40 11.10
CA ALA A 732 32.71 34.31 11.27
C ALA A 732 33.42 32.93 11.40
N THR A 733 34.46 32.71 10.60
CA THR A 733 35.27 31.50 10.67
C THR A 733 36.03 31.43 12.02
N GLN A 734 36.64 32.54 12.46
CA GLN A 734 37.29 32.61 13.75
C GLN A 734 36.31 32.37 14.91
N TYR A 735 35.10 32.92 14.82
CA TYR A 735 34.06 32.71 15.81
C TYR A 735 33.68 31.21 15.87
N TYR A 736 33.48 30.55 14.75
CA TYR A 736 33.19 29.12 14.68
C TYR A 736 34.31 28.27 15.26
N GLU A 737 35.60 28.55 14.94
CA GLU A 737 36.74 27.82 15.46
C GLU A 737 36.89 28.04 17.01
N ALA A 738 36.67 29.26 17.50
CA ALA A 738 36.63 29.54 18.92
C ALA A 738 35.52 28.77 19.66
N ARG A 739 34.39 28.56 19.04
CA ARG A 739 33.32 27.71 19.58
C ARG A 739 33.73 26.24 19.70
N GLU A 740 34.46 25.73 18.72
CA GLU A 740 35.01 24.38 18.76
C GLU A 740 35.91 24.16 19.96
N GLU A 741 36.72 25.18 20.33
CA GLU A 741 37.62 25.15 21.51
C GLU A 741 36.86 25.33 22.84
N THR A 742 35.84 26.16 22.88
CA THR A 742 35.13 26.55 24.12
C THR A 742 33.98 25.63 24.50
N MET A 743 33.50 24.80 23.54
CA MET A 743 32.36 23.89 23.79
C MET A 743 32.73 22.77 24.76
N PRO A 744 31.89 22.45 25.77
CA PRO A 744 32.13 21.33 26.67
C PRO A 744 32.25 20.02 25.88
N GLY A 745 33.44 19.38 25.91
CA GLY A 745 33.79 18.18 25.14
C GLY A 745 34.44 18.45 23.78
N GLY A 746 34.69 19.74 23.45
CA GLY A 746 35.47 20.12 22.26
C GLY A 746 34.84 19.77 20.93
N ALA A 747 35.68 19.55 19.94
CA ALA A 747 35.29 19.25 18.54
C ALA A 747 34.30 18.08 18.39
N GLU A 748 34.46 17.02 19.20
CA GLU A 748 33.57 15.84 19.09
C GLU A 748 32.11 16.19 19.43
N THR A 749 31.93 17.00 20.50
CA THR A 749 30.58 17.46 20.88
C THR A 749 30.00 18.41 19.83
N LEU A 750 30.83 19.31 19.26
CA LEU A 750 30.35 20.18 18.18
C LEU A 750 29.90 19.38 16.95
N ARG A 751 30.68 18.37 16.54
CA ARG A 751 30.29 17.46 15.41
C ARG A 751 28.98 16.73 15.69
N ALA A 752 28.74 16.29 16.94
CA ALA A 752 27.47 15.65 17.32
C ALA A 752 26.30 16.65 17.26
N VAL A 753 26.49 17.87 17.73
CA VAL A 753 25.48 18.94 17.67
C VAL A 753 25.20 19.35 16.24
N GLU A 754 26.19 19.52 15.40
CA GLU A 754 26.02 19.82 13.98
C GLU A 754 25.18 18.77 13.27
N ARG A 755 25.45 17.50 13.54
CA ARG A 755 24.68 16.38 12.98
C ARG A 755 23.22 16.46 13.42
N GLU A 756 22.97 16.64 14.71
CA GLU A 756 21.61 16.73 15.24
C GLU A 756 20.85 17.94 14.68
N VAL A 757 21.51 19.10 14.63
CA VAL A 757 20.91 20.34 14.09
C VAL A 757 20.61 20.15 12.61
N MET A 758 21.55 19.63 11.81
CA MET A 758 21.37 19.43 10.37
C MET A 758 20.18 18.49 10.09
N LEU A 759 20.13 17.35 10.78
CA LEU A 759 19.01 16.39 10.61
C LEU A 759 17.66 17.04 10.99
N ASN A 760 17.60 17.78 12.11
CA ASN A 760 16.37 18.43 12.55
C ASN A 760 15.91 19.53 11.58
N VAL A 761 16.84 20.31 11.05
CA VAL A 761 16.53 21.36 10.06
C VAL A 761 16.05 20.73 8.75
N ILE A 762 16.75 19.72 8.24
CA ILE A 762 16.33 19.00 7.02
C ILE A 762 14.93 18.43 7.21
N ASP A 763 14.68 17.72 8.32
CA ASP A 763 13.39 17.04 8.56
C ASP A 763 12.24 18.06 8.70
N THR A 764 12.49 19.20 9.34
CA THR A 764 11.48 20.25 9.51
C THR A 764 11.17 20.93 8.18
N LYS A 765 12.20 21.38 7.46
CA LYS A 765 12.04 22.07 6.18
C LYS A 765 11.48 21.18 5.09
N TRP A 766 11.86 19.89 5.07
CA TRP A 766 11.30 18.94 4.13
C TRP A 766 9.79 18.71 4.35
N ARG A 767 9.34 18.62 5.60
CA ARG A 767 7.90 18.50 5.91
C ARG A 767 7.12 19.76 5.53
N GLU A 768 7.68 20.95 5.80
CA GLU A 768 7.09 22.21 5.35
C GLU A 768 6.96 22.24 3.82
N HIS A 769 8.02 21.84 3.12
CA HIS A 769 8.03 21.80 1.66
C HIS A 769 7.02 20.79 1.08
N LEU A 770 6.88 19.61 1.68
CA LEU A 770 5.86 18.64 1.23
C LEU A 770 4.45 19.26 1.34
N ALA A 771 4.14 19.95 2.43
CA ALA A 771 2.87 20.64 2.58
C ALA A 771 2.68 21.75 1.54
N GLU A 772 3.71 22.56 1.27
CA GLU A 772 3.67 23.59 0.22
C GLU A 772 3.47 22.98 -1.17
N MET A 773 4.12 21.85 -1.46
CA MET A 773 3.93 21.12 -2.72
C MET A 773 2.52 20.55 -2.84
N ASP A 774 1.92 20.05 -1.75
CA ASP A 774 0.53 19.59 -1.77
C ASP A 774 -0.43 20.76 -2.09
N TYR A 775 -0.24 21.94 -1.50
CA TYR A 775 -1.00 23.16 -1.85
C TYR A 775 -0.83 23.57 -3.31
N LEU A 776 0.41 23.52 -3.81
CA LEU A 776 0.69 23.82 -5.21
C LEU A 776 -0.07 22.86 -6.14
N ARG A 777 -0.10 21.58 -5.81
CA ARG A 777 -0.77 20.54 -6.59
C ARG A 777 -2.27 20.77 -6.72
N GLU A 778 -2.93 21.21 -5.67
CA GLU A 778 -4.36 21.53 -5.70
C GLU A 778 -4.69 22.67 -6.68
N GLY A 779 -3.85 23.72 -6.65
CA GLY A 779 -4.07 24.92 -7.48
C GLY A 779 -3.54 24.80 -8.91
N ILE A 780 -2.71 23.81 -9.22
CA ILE A 780 -1.95 23.76 -10.48
C ILE A 780 -2.84 23.59 -11.71
N ASN A 781 -3.96 22.87 -11.59
CA ASN A 781 -4.91 22.66 -12.68
C ASN A 781 -5.56 23.96 -13.16
N LEU A 782 -5.64 24.99 -12.33
CA LEU A 782 -6.15 26.32 -12.70
C LEU A 782 -5.24 27.03 -13.71
N ARG A 783 -3.94 26.62 -13.80
CA ARG A 783 -3.00 27.16 -14.81
C ARG A 783 -3.45 26.83 -16.24
N ALA A 784 -4.25 25.78 -16.43
CA ALA A 784 -4.84 25.45 -17.74
C ALA A 784 -5.74 26.56 -18.28
N MET A 785 -6.42 27.32 -17.41
CA MET A 785 -7.22 28.49 -17.81
C MET A 785 -6.34 29.61 -18.43
N GLY A 786 -5.08 29.68 -17.95
CA GLY A 786 -4.06 30.58 -18.51
C GLY A 786 -3.31 30.01 -19.73
N GLN A 787 -3.79 28.92 -20.35
CA GLN A 787 -3.16 28.24 -21.50
C GLN A 787 -1.75 27.68 -21.18
N GLN A 788 -1.45 27.45 -19.90
CA GLN A 788 -0.22 26.79 -19.49
C GLN A 788 -0.51 25.31 -19.23
N ASP A 789 0.44 24.45 -19.63
CA ASP A 789 0.36 23.02 -19.28
C ASP A 789 0.58 22.86 -17.75
N PRO A 790 -0.38 22.28 -17.00
CA PRO A 790 -0.27 22.14 -15.56
C PRO A 790 0.97 21.37 -15.12
N LEU A 791 1.38 20.35 -15.87
CA LEU A 791 2.56 19.56 -15.53
C LEU A 791 3.86 20.35 -15.69
N VAL A 792 3.96 21.16 -16.75
CA VAL A 792 5.13 22.05 -16.97
C VAL A 792 5.19 23.14 -15.89
N ALA A 793 4.02 23.70 -15.51
CA ALA A 793 3.94 24.65 -14.41
C ALA A 793 4.36 24.01 -13.08
N TRP A 794 3.86 22.80 -12.79
CA TRP A 794 4.25 22.01 -11.63
C TRP A 794 5.77 21.78 -11.53
N GLN A 795 6.39 21.35 -12.63
CA GLN A 795 7.84 21.14 -12.70
C GLN A 795 8.61 22.42 -12.41
N ARG A 796 8.23 23.52 -13.07
CA ARG A 796 8.93 24.80 -12.93
C ARG A 796 8.77 25.41 -11.54
N GLU A 797 7.53 25.48 -11.04
CA GLU A 797 7.23 26.07 -9.74
C GLU A 797 7.79 25.22 -8.61
N GLY A 798 7.61 23.89 -8.68
CA GLY A 798 8.19 22.95 -7.70
C GLY A 798 9.72 22.96 -7.68
N PHE A 799 10.40 23.13 -8.81
CA PHE A 799 11.85 23.28 -8.85
C PHE A 799 12.31 24.60 -8.18
N ALA A 800 11.59 25.70 -8.43
CA ALA A 800 11.90 26.97 -7.79
C ALA A 800 11.68 26.94 -6.27
N MET A 801 10.62 26.25 -5.82
CA MET A 801 10.36 26.04 -4.38
C MET A 801 11.45 25.17 -3.75
N PHE A 802 11.90 24.12 -4.43
CA PHE A 802 12.97 23.26 -3.97
C PHE A 802 14.32 23.98 -3.84
N GLY A 803 14.67 24.87 -4.77
CA GLY A 803 15.83 25.73 -4.66
C GLY A 803 15.79 26.57 -3.37
N LYS A 804 14.65 27.21 -3.10
CA LYS A 804 14.46 27.95 -1.83
C LYS A 804 14.56 27.08 -0.60
N LEU A 805 14.07 25.84 -0.66
CA LEU A 805 14.18 24.88 0.44
C LEU A 805 15.66 24.63 0.79
N ILE A 806 16.50 24.36 -0.20
CA ILE A 806 17.94 24.12 0.03
C ILE A 806 18.60 25.35 0.66
N ASP A 807 18.35 26.53 0.10
CA ASP A 807 18.87 27.80 0.65
C ASP A 807 18.42 28.03 2.11
N GLN A 808 17.17 27.68 2.44
CA GLN A 808 16.63 27.76 3.80
C GLN A 808 17.26 26.75 4.76
N ILE A 809 17.50 25.50 4.29
CA ILE A 809 18.19 24.50 5.09
C ILE A 809 19.57 25.00 5.46
N ASP A 810 20.35 25.49 4.51
CA ASP A 810 21.70 25.98 4.74
C ASP A 810 21.71 27.20 5.67
N THR A 811 20.84 28.16 5.42
CA THR A 811 20.72 29.39 6.25
C THR A 811 20.32 29.07 7.69
N ASP A 812 19.29 28.26 7.88
CA ASP A 812 18.82 27.91 9.24
C ASP A 812 19.84 27.03 9.96
N TYR A 813 20.48 26.08 9.26
CA TYR A 813 21.53 25.26 9.83
C TYR A 813 22.66 26.13 10.44
N ILE A 814 23.21 27.06 9.66
CA ILE A 814 24.28 27.97 10.15
C ILE A 814 23.80 28.81 11.31
N ARG A 815 22.61 29.41 11.23
CA ARG A 815 22.04 30.22 12.33
C ARG A 815 21.95 29.45 13.65
N TYR A 816 21.55 28.17 13.59
CA TYR A 816 21.44 27.32 14.75
C TYR A 816 22.83 26.88 15.26
N VAL A 817 23.70 26.37 14.38
CA VAL A 817 25.03 25.89 14.77
C VAL A 817 25.88 26.98 15.37
N MET A 818 25.81 28.21 14.85
CA MET A 818 26.59 29.36 15.39
C MET A 818 26.10 29.87 16.74
N ARG A 819 24.88 29.48 17.20
CA ARG A 819 24.28 30.01 18.44
C ARG A 819 23.92 28.95 19.46
N VAL A 820 23.87 27.67 19.13
CA VAL A 820 23.45 26.61 20.06
C VAL A 820 24.37 26.52 21.27
N GLU A 821 23.79 26.50 22.47
CA GLU A 821 24.55 26.32 23.73
C GLU A 821 24.21 24.94 24.29
N VAL A 822 25.22 24.17 24.62
CA VAL A 822 25.04 22.85 25.26
C VAL A 822 24.87 23.07 26.77
N VAL A 823 23.63 22.97 27.24
CA VAL A 823 23.33 23.04 28.67
C VAL A 823 23.32 21.62 29.24
N SER A 824 24.16 21.38 30.27
CA SER A 824 24.22 20.10 30.99
C SER A 824 22.96 19.84 31.84
N GLN A 825 21.79 19.82 31.22
CA GLN A 825 20.57 19.33 31.85
C GLN A 825 20.02 18.22 30.97
N THR A 826 19.53 17.17 31.63
CA THR A 826 18.81 16.06 30.94
C THR A 826 17.86 16.64 29.91
N PRO A 827 17.99 16.32 28.62
CA PRO A 827 17.15 16.91 27.62
C PRO A 827 15.69 16.50 27.86
N THR A 828 14.84 17.47 28.14
CA THR A 828 13.45 17.37 27.76
C THR A 828 13.47 17.48 26.24
N LEU A 829 13.38 16.32 25.58
CA LEU A 829 13.24 16.21 24.14
C LEU A 829 12.21 17.23 23.66
N ALA A 830 12.63 18.16 22.79
CA ALA A 830 11.68 18.78 21.88
C ALA A 830 10.88 17.65 21.20
N PRO A 831 9.59 17.81 20.93
CA PRO A 831 8.80 16.75 20.33
C PRO A 831 9.47 16.38 18.99
N GLY A 832 10.31 15.34 19.06
CA GLY A 832 10.74 14.62 17.90
C GLY A 832 9.50 14.08 17.20
N THR A 833 9.61 13.77 15.95
CA THR A 833 8.57 13.04 15.21
C THR A 833 8.20 11.82 16.03
N ASP A 834 7.10 11.93 16.76
CA ASP A 834 6.59 10.83 17.57
C ASP A 834 5.86 9.90 16.60
N LEU A 835 6.60 8.93 16.06
CA LEU A 835 6.06 7.95 15.10
C LEU A 835 4.91 7.13 15.70
N GLU A 836 4.75 7.12 17.05
CA GLU A 836 3.58 6.52 17.70
C GLU A 836 2.29 7.30 17.41
N GLN A 837 2.38 8.58 17.04
CA GLN A 837 1.23 9.41 16.64
C GLN A 837 1.07 9.50 15.12
N ALA A 838 1.93 8.83 14.34
CA ALA A 838 1.89 8.88 12.90
C ALA A 838 0.73 8.04 12.33
N PHE A 839 0.09 8.58 11.29
CA PHE A 839 -0.89 7.85 10.49
C PHE A 839 -0.22 7.32 9.22
N TYR A 840 -0.48 6.05 8.93
CA TYR A 840 0.04 5.36 7.76
C TYR A 840 -1.07 5.20 6.73
N GLN A 841 -0.87 5.70 5.52
CA GLN A 841 -1.85 5.62 4.44
C GLN A 841 -1.30 4.84 3.26
N SER A 842 -2.02 3.80 2.87
CA SER A 842 -1.74 2.99 1.68
C SER A 842 -3.05 2.42 1.11
N ALA A 843 -3.01 1.87 -0.09
CA ALA A 843 -4.15 1.15 -0.66
C ALA A 843 -4.54 -0.09 0.17
N GLN A 844 -3.64 -0.63 1.00
CA GLN A 844 -3.86 -1.83 1.83
C GLN A 844 -4.14 -1.53 3.31
N SER A 845 -3.91 -0.32 3.82
CA SER A 845 -4.30 0.02 5.20
C SER A 845 -5.80 -0.14 5.45
N GLU A 846 -6.57 -0.26 4.37
CA GLU A 846 -7.98 -0.66 4.34
C GLU A 846 -8.26 -2.06 4.87
N VAL A 847 -7.28 -2.95 4.85
CA VAL A 847 -7.45 -4.37 5.21
C VAL A 847 -6.95 -4.66 6.63
N ALA A 848 -5.87 -4.00 7.08
CA ALA A 848 -5.22 -4.30 8.35
C ALA A 848 -5.97 -3.74 9.58
N GLU A 849 -6.61 -2.57 9.48
CA GLU A 849 -7.34 -1.96 10.61
C GLU A 849 -8.66 -2.66 10.95
N LEU A 850 -9.25 -3.40 10.00
CA LEU A 850 -10.44 -4.23 10.25
C LEU A 850 -10.16 -5.42 11.18
N THR A 851 -8.91 -5.79 11.40
CA THR A 851 -8.53 -6.90 12.28
C THR A 851 -8.38 -6.48 13.75
N GLN A 852 -8.10 -5.22 14.05
CA GLN A 852 -7.93 -4.76 15.43
C GLN A 852 -9.27 -4.47 16.14
N ASP A 853 -10.31 -4.01 15.43
CA ASP A 853 -11.63 -3.77 16.01
C ASP A 853 -12.53 -5.02 16.13
N ALA A 854 -12.13 -6.17 15.57
CA ALA A 854 -12.82 -7.45 15.78
C ALA A 854 -12.67 -8.02 17.21
N GLN A 855 -11.87 -7.39 18.07
CA GLN A 855 -11.75 -7.71 19.49
C GLN A 855 -12.77 -6.99 20.40
N GLY A 856 -13.79 -6.38 19.85
CA GLY A 856 -14.98 -5.96 20.61
C GLY A 856 -15.70 -7.18 21.16
N PRO A 857 -16.25 -7.11 22.39
CA PRO A 857 -16.73 -8.30 23.09
C PRO A 857 -17.87 -8.97 22.33
N VAL A 858 -17.64 -10.22 21.95
CA VAL A 858 -18.66 -11.14 21.41
C VAL A 858 -19.70 -11.38 22.50
N THR A 859 -20.87 -10.79 22.38
CA THR A 859 -22.03 -11.13 23.18
C THR A 859 -22.77 -12.28 22.51
N GLY A 860 -22.70 -13.45 23.13
CA GLY A 860 -23.71 -14.50 23.01
C GLY A 860 -23.34 -15.70 22.19
N LEU A 861 -22.83 -16.73 22.86
CA LEU A 861 -23.35 -18.08 22.82
C LEU A 861 -22.63 -18.90 23.91
N ASP A 862 -23.44 -19.60 24.68
CA ASP A 862 -23.11 -20.35 25.86
C ASP A 862 -21.88 -21.24 25.73
N ALA A 863 -20.95 -21.13 26.69
CA ALA A 863 -19.95 -22.14 26.97
C ALA A 863 -19.90 -22.38 28.46
N PHE A 864 -19.95 -23.65 28.80
CA PHE A 864 -19.86 -24.20 30.14
C PHE A 864 -18.56 -23.82 30.83
N ALA A 865 -18.70 -23.56 32.14
CA ALA A 865 -17.66 -23.13 33.05
C ALA A 865 -16.57 -24.19 33.30
N VAL A 866 -15.35 -23.70 33.51
CA VAL A 866 -14.41 -24.23 34.48
C VAL A 866 -13.81 -23.06 35.24
N GLU A 867 -13.86 -23.14 36.56
CA GLU A 867 -13.43 -22.14 37.52
C GLU A 867 -11.90 -21.96 37.52
N GLY A 868 -11.48 -20.68 37.68
CA GLY A 868 -10.08 -20.37 37.96
C GLY A 868 -9.75 -18.88 37.82
N GLU A 869 -9.91 -18.17 38.92
CA GLU A 869 -9.37 -16.83 39.27
C GLU A 869 -9.75 -15.62 38.41
N ALA A 870 -10.60 -14.85 39.04
CA ALA A 870 -11.29 -13.67 38.54
C ALA A 870 -10.38 -12.41 38.39
N ASN A 871 -10.44 -11.75 37.25
CA ASN A 871 -10.35 -10.31 37.21
C ASN A 871 -11.71 -9.77 36.77
N ILE A 872 -12.49 -9.27 37.75
CA ILE A 872 -13.86 -8.80 37.52
C ILE A 872 -13.81 -7.31 37.20
N ALA A 873 -13.91 -6.95 35.96
CA ALA A 873 -14.38 -5.64 35.56
C ALA A 873 -15.90 -5.72 35.43
N GLY A 874 -16.59 -5.46 36.52
CA GLY A 874 -18.05 -5.44 36.55
C GLY A 874 -18.63 -4.23 35.82
N ASP A 875 -19.60 -4.48 34.98
CA ASP A 875 -20.35 -3.49 34.20
C ASP A 875 -21.10 -2.50 35.10
N SER A 876 -20.52 -1.29 35.27
CA SER A 876 -21.06 -0.20 36.10
C SER A 876 -22.35 0.43 35.56
N ARG A 877 -22.80 0.07 34.36
CA ARG A 877 -23.93 0.74 33.65
C ARG A 877 -25.32 0.28 34.05
N LYS A 878 -25.45 -0.77 34.85
CA LYS A 878 -26.75 -1.34 35.25
C LYS A 878 -27.10 -1.17 36.74
N LEU A 879 -26.23 -0.57 37.53
CA LEU A 879 -26.48 -0.36 38.95
C LEU A 879 -27.04 1.04 39.25
N GLY A 880 -28.15 1.07 39.92
CA GLY A 880 -28.71 2.32 40.44
C GLY A 880 -27.81 2.89 41.56
N ARG A 881 -27.81 4.23 41.73
CA ARG A 881 -26.98 4.92 42.76
C ARG A 881 -27.09 4.34 44.17
N ASN A 882 -28.21 3.71 44.49
CA ASN A 882 -28.52 3.15 45.81
C ASN A 882 -28.33 1.63 45.92
N ASP A 883 -27.97 0.96 44.85
CA ASP A 883 -27.74 -0.49 44.83
C ASP A 883 -26.39 -0.85 45.51
N LYS A 884 -26.25 -2.09 45.93
CA LYS A 884 -25.00 -2.58 46.51
C LYS A 884 -23.90 -2.56 45.41
N CYS A 885 -22.74 -2.07 45.78
CA CYS A 885 -21.64 -2.03 44.83
C CYS A 885 -21.21 -3.45 44.41
N TRP A 886 -20.90 -3.64 43.18
CA TRP A 886 -20.48 -4.92 42.58
C TRP A 886 -19.16 -5.48 43.18
N CYS A 887 -18.37 -4.63 43.85
CA CYS A 887 -17.12 -5.06 44.52
C CYS A 887 -17.29 -5.75 45.87
N GLU A 888 -18.51 -6.14 46.22
CA GLU A 888 -18.88 -6.83 47.45
C GLU A 888 -18.45 -6.14 48.78
N SER A 889 -18.06 -4.87 48.71
CA SER A 889 -17.68 -4.06 49.88
C SER A 889 -18.81 -3.81 50.89
N GLY A 890 -20.03 -4.27 50.61
CA GLY A 890 -21.22 -4.02 51.40
C GLY A 890 -21.74 -2.57 51.34
N LYS A 891 -21.03 -1.65 50.65
CA LYS A 891 -21.41 -0.26 50.51
C LYS A 891 -22.31 -0.06 49.29
N LYS A 892 -23.15 0.97 49.32
CA LYS A 892 -23.95 1.37 48.15
C LYS A 892 -23.05 1.92 47.05
N PHE A 893 -23.39 1.72 45.77
CA PHE A 893 -22.60 2.11 44.61
C PHE A 893 -22.13 3.58 44.69
N LYS A 894 -23.02 4.52 45.10
CA LYS A 894 -22.71 5.94 45.28
C LYS A 894 -21.66 6.27 46.37
N HIS A 895 -21.38 5.34 47.29
CA HIS A 895 -20.42 5.50 48.37
C HIS A 895 -19.19 4.58 48.19
N CYS A 896 -19.04 4.02 46.98
CA CYS A 896 -17.94 3.17 46.62
C CYS A 896 -17.41 3.57 45.24
N HIS A 897 -17.68 2.78 44.19
CA HIS A 897 -17.21 3.05 42.83
C HIS A 897 -18.01 4.10 42.07
N GLY A 898 -19.16 4.51 42.56
CA GLY A 898 -19.96 5.60 42.02
C GLY A 898 -19.80 6.92 42.83
N ALA A 899 -18.83 7.03 43.71
CA ALA A 899 -18.44 8.29 44.36
C ALA A 899 -17.59 9.08 43.34
N THR A 900 -18.09 10.19 42.83
CA THR A 900 -17.29 11.21 42.18
C THR A 900 -16.36 11.80 43.21
N SER A 901 -15.05 11.76 43.00
CA SER A 901 -14.09 12.58 43.71
C SER A 901 -14.37 14.04 43.35
N ASP A 902 -14.74 14.87 44.37
CA ASP A 902 -14.71 16.31 44.26
C ASP A 902 -13.29 16.83 44.06
#